data_84ab3bf3868531f0e39a5a253997ffed
#
_entry.id   84ab3bf3868531f0e39a5a253997ffed
#
_cell.length_a   1.000
_cell.length_b   1.000
_cell.length_c   1.000
_cell.angle_alpha   90.00
_cell.angle_beta   90.00
_cell.angle_gamma   90.00
#
_symmetry.space_group_name_H-M   'P 1'
#
loop_
_entity.id
_entity.type
_entity.pdbx_description
1 polymer ?
#
loop_
_entity_poly.entity_id
_entity_poly.type
_entity_poly.pdbx_seq_one_letter_code
_entity_poly.pdbx_strand_id
1 'polypeptide(L)'
;MGFSVTAQNQHAHHDSIKNLEEVTVKNATKKKIETEMKMAVSVDEFLSSSDNISFIKRGAYAWEPLLNNMSTERSTVTIDGMHVFGACTDKMDPITSYVESNNLAAVDIKSGQEGSLHGATVAGSIDLKRKSTPFGLQKKWNGAYQTGFEFNNKQFFNLGNIAYSGTKFVADGSISYRTADNYYDGNNNEVKHSQYNKFNTSLGLAYKTSDLSSVRLDAIFDVAKDVGYPALPMDLWLSRALITSASYKQLFEEGLVRVVDTKVYFNAIEHYMDDTTRPENLVHMDMPGWSTTYGLVSKANLKKNDYSSEIQLNAYDNLSIAEMRMYPQDRSERTMFAYSWPWVTTRYAGLSMNNSWDISEKSQVHLGGSLGVNYNYSKYVEFNWIFHPGAPQEKTRFLPSLNAAYNLNIDQFNFSVGTGYGHRAPSVSEGYGYYIYNSFDRYDYIGDPNLKNEISYEGNASAGFKTERLSIQGKVNYFYIQNYIIGKILSMGSPMNYQSVGVKGYTSLDYATLLNMSANVSYDILEHLHWKGTLTYARGMDNKGGNLPFIRPLSYLTSIHYMYKKFGIQTSVNGDFEQINYSPEYGEDQTASYAIWNISADYSFKINKVRSTIQIGAENVLNAYYSTYADWGNIPRMGRNIFTSLKLNF
;
A
#
# COMPACT_ATOMS: atom_id res chain seq x y z
N MET A 1 -47.29 22.17 -32.40
CA MET A 1 -46.25 22.78 -33.26
C MET A 1 -44.93 22.14 -32.87
N GLY A 2 -44.45 21.23 -33.71
CA GLY A 2 -43.18 20.55 -33.47
C GLY A 2 -42.03 21.37 -34.03
N PHE A 3 -40.91 21.31 -33.34
CA PHE A 3 -39.60 21.69 -33.93
C PHE A 3 -38.70 20.47 -33.92
N SER A 4 -38.45 19.93 -35.11
CA SER A 4 -37.38 18.98 -35.43
C SER A 4 -36.10 19.76 -35.58
N VAL A 5 -35.04 19.38 -34.84
CA VAL A 5 -33.68 19.81 -35.11
C VAL A 5 -32.92 18.64 -35.73
N THR A 6 -32.65 18.77 -37.04
CA THR A 6 -31.80 17.90 -37.83
C THR A 6 -30.33 18.18 -37.47
N ALA A 7 -29.61 17.20 -36.96
CA ALA A 7 -28.16 17.25 -36.83
C ALA A 7 -27.51 16.91 -38.18
N GLN A 8 -26.78 17.87 -38.75
CA GLN A 8 -25.92 17.67 -39.93
C GLN A 8 -24.67 16.84 -39.54
N ASN A 9 -24.55 15.70 -40.18
CA ASN A 9 -23.31 14.92 -40.23
C ASN A 9 -22.25 15.66 -41.07
N GLN A 10 -21.23 16.18 -40.42
CA GLN A 10 -19.98 16.53 -41.09
C GLN A 10 -19.01 15.34 -41.00
N HIS A 11 -18.83 14.63 -42.10
CA HIS A 11 -17.73 13.70 -42.25
C HIS A 11 -16.41 14.49 -42.33
N ALA A 12 -15.68 14.54 -41.25
CA ALA A 12 -14.28 14.89 -41.26
C ALA A 12 -13.49 13.57 -41.23
N HIS A 13 -12.78 13.29 -42.34
CA HIS A 13 -11.72 12.30 -42.34
C HIS A 13 -10.64 12.76 -41.38
N HIS A 14 -10.68 12.24 -40.15
CA HIS A 14 -9.54 12.25 -39.26
C HIS A 14 -8.99 10.85 -39.17
N ASP A 15 -7.71 10.70 -39.55
CA ASP A 15 -6.89 9.58 -39.16
C ASP A 15 -6.97 9.41 -37.64
N SER A 16 -7.94 8.62 -37.19
CA SER A 16 -8.11 8.27 -35.80
C SER A 16 -7.03 7.29 -35.43
N ILE A 17 -6.00 7.76 -34.71
CA ILE A 17 -5.18 6.89 -33.87
C ILE A 17 -6.17 6.15 -32.98
N LYS A 18 -6.47 4.89 -33.31
CA LYS A 18 -7.25 4.00 -32.44
C LYS A 18 -6.42 3.77 -31.19
N ASN A 19 -6.70 4.52 -30.13
CA ASN A 19 -6.33 4.11 -28.79
C ASN A 19 -7.14 2.85 -28.51
N LEU A 20 -6.53 1.68 -28.66
CA LEU A 20 -7.09 0.45 -28.13
C LEU A 20 -7.22 0.65 -26.63
N GLU A 21 -8.46 0.75 -26.14
CA GLU A 21 -8.76 0.86 -24.72
C GLU A 21 -8.11 -0.33 -24.00
N GLU A 22 -7.39 -0.03 -22.95
CA GLU A 22 -6.84 -1.05 -22.06
C GLU A 22 -8.01 -1.93 -21.58
N VAL A 23 -7.97 -3.23 -21.90
CA VAL A 23 -8.99 -4.18 -21.46
C VAL A 23 -8.88 -4.28 -19.95
N THR A 24 -9.68 -3.50 -19.25
CA THR A 24 -9.75 -3.53 -17.80
C THR A 24 -10.79 -4.58 -17.43
N VAL A 25 -10.39 -5.61 -16.69
CA VAL A 25 -11.33 -6.50 -15.98
C VAL A 25 -12.08 -5.63 -14.98
N LYS A 26 -13.41 -5.51 -15.13
CA LYS A 26 -14.24 -4.48 -14.47
C LYS A 26 -14.34 -4.57 -12.93
N ASN A 27 -13.69 -5.52 -12.26
CA ASN A 27 -13.83 -5.74 -10.81
C ASN A 27 -12.70 -5.17 -9.94
N ALA A 28 -11.70 -4.52 -10.52
CA ALA A 28 -10.71 -3.83 -9.71
C ALA A 28 -11.31 -2.50 -9.23
N THR A 29 -11.34 -2.29 -7.92
CA THR A 29 -11.64 -0.98 -7.35
C THR A 29 -10.48 -0.04 -7.66
N LYS A 30 -10.42 0.45 -8.90
CA LYS A 30 -9.47 1.52 -9.27
C LYS A 30 -9.92 2.77 -8.54
N LYS A 31 -9.29 3.06 -7.40
CA LYS A 31 -9.50 4.32 -6.74
C LYS A 31 -8.80 5.41 -7.56
N LYS A 32 -9.61 6.19 -8.29
CA LYS A 32 -9.12 7.38 -8.98
C LYS A 32 -8.90 8.47 -7.92
N ILE A 33 -7.83 9.26 -8.09
CA ILE A 33 -7.58 10.42 -7.24
C ILE A 33 -8.73 11.42 -7.47
N GLU A 34 -9.75 11.34 -6.63
CA GLU A 34 -10.82 12.34 -6.54
C GLU A 34 -10.38 13.45 -5.59
N THR A 35 -11.06 14.57 -5.60
CA THR A 35 -10.76 15.71 -4.73
C THR A 35 -10.98 15.28 -3.28
N GLU A 36 -9.88 15.06 -2.55
CA GLU A 36 -9.90 14.72 -1.13
C GLU A 36 -9.99 15.99 -0.29
N MET A 37 -10.38 15.86 0.99
CA MET A 37 -10.50 16.95 1.94
C MET A 37 -9.21 17.78 2.06
N LYS A 38 -8.06 17.10 2.05
CA LYS A 38 -6.72 17.66 1.90
C LYS A 38 -6.12 17.07 0.64
N MET A 39 -5.48 17.89 -0.19
CA MET A 39 -4.74 17.36 -1.33
C MET A 39 -3.64 16.44 -0.82
N ALA A 40 -3.81 15.12 -0.99
CA ALA A 40 -2.88 14.12 -0.48
C ALA A 40 -1.46 14.41 -0.94
N VAL A 41 -0.54 14.43 0.00
CA VAL A 41 0.89 14.68 -0.22
C VAL A 41 1.66 13.37 -0.30
N SER A 42 1.21 12.34 0.43
CA SER A 42 1.79 10.99 0.41
C SER A 42 0.82 9.94 -0.13
N VAL A 43 1.34 8.76 -0.46
CA VAL A 43 0.52 7.59 -0.83
C VAL A 43 -0.27 7.08 0.38
N ASP A 44 0.29 7.15 1.58
CA ASP A 44 -0.37 6.70 2.81
C ASP A 44 -1.63 7.53 3.09
N GLU A 45 -1.54 8.86 2.96
CA GLU A 45 -2.71 9.74 3.08
C GLU A 45 -3.78 9.40 2.04
N PHE A 46 -3.38 9.14 0.79
CA PHE A 46 -4.30 8.72 -0.27
C PHE A 46 -4.99 7.39 0.05
N LEU A 47 -4.25 6.39 0.55
CA LEU A 47 -4.80 5.08 0.91
C LEU A 47 -5.66 5.11 2.17
N SER A 48 -5.48 6.09 3.07
CA SER A 48 -6.21 6.18 4.35
C SER A 48 -7.73 6.32 4.20
N SER A 49 -8.19 6.74 3.02
CA SER A 49 -9.61 6.82 2.67
C SER A 49 -10.20 5.50 2.13
N SER A 50 -9.43 4.39 2.10
CA SER A 50 -9.93 3.07 1.70
C SER A 50 -10.57 2.35 2.88
N ASP A 51 -11.71 1.68 2.64
CA ASP A 51 -12.46 0.97 3.67
C ASP A 51 -11.79 -0.34 4.15
N ASN A 52 -10.89 -0.91 3.34
CA ASN A 52 -10.20 -2.16 3.62
C ASN A 52 -8.69 -2.01 3.90
N ILE A 53 -8.19 -0.77 4.02
CA ILE A 53 -6.81 -0.49 4.42
C ILE A 53 -6.80 0.27 5.74
N SER A 54 -5.98 -0.19 6.66
CA SER A 54 -5.59 0.50 7.88
C SER A 54 -4.07 0.60 7.95
N PHE A 55 -3.52 1.28 8.97
CA PHE A 55 -2.09 1.55 9.02
C PHE A 55 -1.53 1.35 10.41
N ILE A 56 -0.40 0.65 10.49
CA ILE A 56 0.49 0.72 11.65
C ILE A 56 1.31 2.00 11.54
N LYS A 57 1.30 2.82 12.59
CA LYS A 57 2.11 4.02 12.68
C LYS A 57 3.15 3.89 13.78
N ARG A 58 4.41 4.12 13.41
CA ARG A 58 5.56 4.18 14.32
C ARG A 58 6.07 5.61 14.49
N GLY A 59 5.58 6.53 13.65
CA GLY A 59 5.94 7.94 13.59
C GLY A 59 5.09 8.72 12.59
N ALA A 60 5.51 9.93 12.26
CA ALA A 60 4.80 10.81 11.32
C ALA A 60 4.99 10.40 9.84
N TYR A 61 6.07 9.68 9.53
CA TYR A 61 6.47 9.30 8.19
C TYR A 61 6.26 7.81 7.93
N ALA A 62 5.87 7.46 6.68
CA ALA A 62 5.86 6.12 6.11
C ALA A 62 5.07 5.09 6.94
N TRP A 63 3.76 5.09 6.77
CA TRP A 63 2.87 4.19 7.52
C TRP A 63 2.78 2.82 6.83
N GLU A 64 2.88 1.74 7.62
CA GLU A 64 2.76 0.37 7.11
C GLU A 64 1.29 0.03 6.82
N PRO A 65 0.92 -0.28 5.55
CA PRO A 65 -0.47 -0.61 5.22
C PRO A 65 -0.84 -2.03 5.67
N LEU A 66 -2.02 -2.17 6.25
CA LEU A 66 -2.67 -3.42 6.61
C LEU A 66 -3.88 -3.61 5.69
N LEU A 67 -3.80 -4.53 4.74
CA LEU A 67 -4.93 -4.89 3.88
C LEU A 67 -5.80 -5.94 4.59
N ASN A 68 -7.09 -5.69 4.69
CA ASN A 68 -8.03 -6.56 5.40
C ASN A 68 -7.63 -6.85 6.87
N ASN A 69 -7.00 -5.89 7.55
CA ASN A 69 -6.47 -6.04 8.92
C ASN A 69 -5.43 -7.17 9.08
N MET A 70 -4.69 -7.46 8.03
CA MET A 70 -3.60 -8.41 8.03
C MET A 70 -2.26 -7.71 7.84
N SER A 71 -1.22 -8.21 8.50
CA SER A 71 0.14 -7.68 8.37
C SER A 71 0.64 -7.72 6.92
N THR A 72 1.57 -6.83 6.60
CA THR A 72 2.08 -6.63 5.23
C THR A 72 2.69 -7.89 4.63
N GLU A 73 3.20 -8.83 5.44
CA GLU A 73 3.71 -10.12 4.98
C GLU A 73 2.65 -10.95 4.25
N ARG A 74 1.36 -10.72 4.53
CA ARG A 74 0.22 -11.40 3.93
C ARG A 74 -0.31 -10.73 2.68
N SER A 75 0.22 -9.53 2.36
CA SER A 75 -0.15 -8.74 1.19
C SER A 75 0.96 -8.72 0.15
N THR A 76 0.61 -8.66 -1.13
CA THR A 76 1.55 -8.35 -2.19
C THR A 76 1.45 -6.87 -2.54
N VAL A 77 2.53 -6.11 -2.29
CA VAL A 77 2.61 -4.69 -2.65
C VAL A 77 3.57 -4.54 -3.82
N THR A 78 3.11 -3.92 -4.91
CA THR A 78 3.90 -3.74 -6.14
C THR A 78 3.87 -2.28 -6.61
N ILE A 79 4.87 -1.89 -7.41
CA ILE A 79 4.92 -0.62 -8.12
C ILE A 79 4.92 -0.93 -9.62
N ASP A 80 3.83 -0.59 -10.33
CA ASP A 80 3.63 -0.94 -11.76
C ASP A 80 3.82 -2.45 -12.03
N GLY A 81 3.37 -3.31 -11.11
CA GLY A 81 3.53 -4.76 -11.14
C GLY A 81 4.91 -5.29 -10.75
N MET A 82 5.88 -4.43 -10.46
CA MET A 82 7.22 -4.83 -10.00
C MET A 82 7.21 -5.17 -8.52
N HIS A 83 7.76 -6.32 -8.14
CA HIS A 83 8.00 -6.66 -6.75
C HIS A 83 9.19 -5.86 -6.21
N VAL A 84 8.97 -5.14 -5.13
CA VAL A 84 9.98 -4.38 -4.39
C VAL A 84 10.01 -4.91 -2.97
N PHE A 85 11.18 -5.10 -2.41
CA PHE A 85 11.35 -5.55 -1.02
C PHE A 85 12.09 -4.48 -0.23
N GLY A 86 11.53 -4.10 0.93
CA GLY A 86 12.20 -3.18 1.84
C GLY A 86 13.48 -3.78 2.43
N ALA A 87 14.36 -2.93 2.93
CA ALA A 87 15.63 -3.29 3.55
C ALA A 87 15.59 -3.17 5.09
N CYS A 88 14.45 -2.82 5.67
CA CYS A 88 14.27 -2.58 7.10
C CYS A 88 13.51 -3.71 7.78
N THR A 89 14.09 -4.29 8.85
CA THR A 89 13.44 -5.31 9.68
C THR A 89 12.19 -4.79 10.38
N ASP A 90 12.20 -3.50 10.76
CA ASP A 90 11.11 -2.82 11.49
C ASP A 90 10.11 -2.11 10.58
N LYS A 91 10.28 -2.25 9.24
CA LYS A 91 9.39 -1.65 8.22
C LYS A 91 9.17 -0.15 8.38
N MET A 92 10.24 0.58 8.72
CA MET A 92 10.23 2.04 8.83
C MET A 92 9.95 2.72 7.48
N ASP A 93 10.33 2.09 6.37
CA ASP A 93 10.13 2.56 5.00
C ASP A 93 9.40 1.49 4.16
N PRO A 94 8.09 1.28 4.36
CA PRO A 94 7.30 0.35 3.58
C PRO A 94 7.29 0.74 2.09
N ILE A 95 7.00 -0.22 1.21
CA ILE A 95 7.06 -0.06 -0.25
C ILE A 95 6.22 1.14 -0.74
N THR A 96 5.12 1.46 -0.06
CA THR A 96 4.28 2.62 -0.34
C THR A 96 5.01 3.95 -0.22
N SER A 97 6.10 4.01 0.53
CA SER A 97 6.89 5.23 0.74
C SER A 97 7.81 5.59 -0.43
N TYR A 98 8.09 4.66 -1.35
CA TYR A 98 8.95 4.91 -2.51
C TYR A 98 8.24 5.57 -3.71
N VAL A 99 6.93 5.78 -3.62
CA VAL A 99 6.10 6.48 -4.60
C VAL A 99 5.46 7.69 -3.93
N GLU A 100 5.35 8.79 -4.66
CA GLU A 100 4.72 10.03 -4.18
C GLU A 100 3.39 10.29 -4.89
N SER A 101 2.47 11.00 -4.25
CA SER A 101 1.12 11.25 -4.77
C SER A 101 1.11 11.97 -6.13
N ASN A 102 2.11 12.83 -6.40
CA ASN A 102 2.21 13.58 -7.65
C ASN A 102 2.56 12.71 -8.87
N ASN A 103 3.19 11.54 -8.69
CA ASN A 103 3.47 10.60 -9.77
C ASN A 103 2.52 9.40 -9.81
N LEU A 104 1.61 9.28 -8.84
CA LEU A 104 0.61 8.22 -8.77
C LEU A 104 -0.58 8.53 -9.71
N ALA A 105 -0.96 7.59 -10.57
CA ALA A 105 -2.14 7.65 -11.42
C ALA A 105 -3.35 6.98 -10.77
N ALA A 106 -3.12 5.81 -10.16
CA ALA A 106 -4.14 5.00 -9.49
C ALA A 106 -3.49 4.02 -8.51
N VAL A 107 -4.26 3.51 -7.59
CA VAL A 107 -3.92 2.32 -6.82
C VAL A 107 -4.93 1.23 -7.14
N ASP A 108 -4.43 0.05 -7.49
CA ASP A 108 -5.24 -1.14 -7.73
C ASP A 108 -5.19 -2.01 -6.46
N ILE A 109 -6.33 -2.06 -5.74
CA ILE A 109 -6.44 -2.80 -4.49
C ILE A 109 -7.35 -4.00 -4.77
N LYS A 110 -6.84 -5.20 -4.54
CA LYS A 110 -7.59 -6.45 -4.68
C LYS A 110 -7.55 -7.21 -3.37
N SER A 111 -8.72 -7.57 -2.87
CA SER A 111 -8.87 -8.33 -1.64
C SER A 111 -8.67 -9.83 -1.89
N GLY A 112 -8.05 -10.52 -0.95
CA GLY A 112 -7.89 -11.97 -0.97
C GLY A 112 -7.27 -12.51 -2.26
N GLN A 113 -7.79 -13.62 -2.78
CA GLN A 113 -7.21 -14.32 -3.91
C GLN A 113 -7.41 -13.65 -5.28
N GLU A 114 -8.26 -12.63 -5.38
CA GLU A 114 -8.24 -11.74 -6.56
C GLU A 114 -6.87 -11.06 -6.74
N GLY A 115 -6.15 -10.85 -5.62
CA GLY A 115 -4.80 -10.26 -5.61
C GLY A 115 -3.70 -11.19 -6.11
N SER A 116 -3.97 -12.49 -6.24
CA SER A 116 -2.96 -13.50 -6.62
C SER A 116 -2.39 -13.33 -8.04
N LEU A 117 -2.98 -12.46 -8.87
CA LEU A 117 -2.42 -12.06 -10.16
C LEU A 117 -1.01 -11.49 -10.01
N HIS A 118 -0.78 -10.71 -8.95
CA HIS A 118 0.53 -10.09 -8.67
C HIS A 118 1.49 -10.99 -7.88
N GLY A 119 1.10 -12.19 -7.51
CA GLY A 119 1.90 -13.14 -6.73
C GLY A 119 1.13 -13.77 -5.58
N ALA A 120 1.78 -14.69 -4.88
CA ALA A 120 1.18 -15.42 -3.78
C ALA A 120 0.82 -14.49 -2.61
N THR A 121 -0.43 -14.54 -2.15
CA THR A 121 -0.96 -13.65 -1.12
C THR A 121 -2.05 -14.36 -0.30
N VAL A 122 -2.36 -13.82 0.87
CA VAL A 122 -3.52 -14.18 1.70
C VAL A 122 -4.47 -13.00 1.84
N ALA A 123 -3.94 -11.82 2.13
CA ALA A 123 -4.74 -10.62 2.33
C ALA A 123 -5.19 -9.97 1.02
N GLY A 124 -4.43 -10.15 -0.05
CA GLY A 124 -4.66 -9.51 -1.34
C GLY A 124 -3.45 -8.74 -1.85
N SER A 125 -3.68 -7.82 -2.79
CA SER A 125 -2.60 -7.03 -3.39
C SER A 125 -2.92 -5.54 -3.45
N ILE A 126 -1.86 -4.73 -3.41
CA ILE A 126 -1.84 -3.28 -3.62
C ILE A 126 -0.84 -2.99 -4.72
N ASP A 127 -1.29 -2.58 -5.91
CA ASP A 127 -0.41 -2.18 -7.00
C ASP A 127 -0.46 -0.65 -7.19
N LEU A 128 0.67 0.01 -6.97
CA LEU A 128 0.84 1.45 -7.10
C LEU A 128 1.14 1.78 -8.56
N LYS A 129 0.15 2.23 -9.31
CA LYS A 129 0.28 2.57 -10.72
C LYS A 129 0.73 4.02 -10.89
N ARG A 130 1.94 4.20 -11.42
CA ARG A 130 2.48 5.53 -11.71
C ARG A 130 1.84 6.14 -12.95
N LYS A 131 1.93 7.46 -13.05
CA LYS A 131 1.53 8.19 -14.26
C LYS A 131 2.40 7.76 -15.43
N SER A 132 1.75 7.49 -16.56
CA SER A 132 2.40 7.22 -17.84
C SER A 132 1.70 8.08 -18.89
N THR A 133 2.47 8.87 -19.60
CA THR A 133 1.95 9.81 -20.58
C THR A 133 1.68 9.10 -21.90
N PRO A 134 0.46 9.21 -22.47
CA PRO A 134 0.16 8.67 -23.81
C PRO A 134 0.92 9.38 -24.93
N PHE A 135 1.16 8.70 -26.03
CA PHE A 135 1.68 9.31 -27.26
C PHE A 135 0.63 10.17 -27.95
N GLY A 136 1.06 11.24 -28.59
CA GLY A 136 0.24 12.02 -29.53
C GLY A 136 -0.86 12.85 -28.90
N LEU A 137 -0.73 13.27 -27.64
CA LEU A 137 -1.67 14.22 -27.05
C LEU A 137 -1.65 15.57 -27.81
N GLN A 138 -2.83 16.17 -28.02
CA GLN A 138 -2.94 17.49 -28.66
C GLN A 138 -2.09 18.55 -27.94
N LYS A 139 -2.10 18.53 -26.61
CA LYS A 139 -1.23 19.34 -25.78
C LYS A 139 0.06 18.59 -25.51
N LYS A 140 1.13 18.96 -26.22
CA LYS A 140 2.43 18.29 -26.16
C LYS A 140 3.08 18.38 -24.77
N TRP A 141 2.94 19.51 -24.11
CA TRP A 141 3.48 19.73 -22.76
C TRP A 141 2.35 19.81 -21.74
N ASN A 142 2.42 18.97 -20.72
CA ASN A 142 1.49 18.94 -19.61
C ASN A 142 2.29 18.90 -18.32
N GLY A 143 1.75 19.51 -17.26
CA GLY A 143 2.41 19.45 -15.97
C GLY A 143 1.50 19.90 -14.85
N ALA A 144 1.94 19.61 -13.64
CA ALA A 144 1.33 20.12 -12.43
C ALA A 144 2.43 20.42 -11.40
N TYR A 145 2.18 21.43 -10.62
CA TYR A 145 3.01 21.80 -9.47
C TYR A 145 2.10 22.03 -8.28
N GLN A 146 2.46 21.48 -7.13
CA GLN A 146 1.75 21.65 -5.87
C GLN A 146 2.76 22.03 -4.79
N THR A 147 2.44 23.04 -4.01
CA THR A 147 3.23 23.45 -2.83
C THR A 147 2.29 23.73 -1.68
N GLY A 148 2.76 23.60 -0.47
CA GLY A 148 1.96 23.92 0.70
C GLY A 148 2.73 23.86 1.99
N PHE A 149 2.04 24.28 3.06
CA PHE A 149 2.56 24.36 4.40
C PHE A 149 1.54 23.88 5.43
N GLU A 150 2.00 23.13 6.41
CA GLU A 150 1.25 22.67 7.57
C GLU A 150 1.84 23.28 8.83
N PHE A 151 1.00 23.84 9.69
CA PHE A 151 1.49 24.69 10.79
C PHE A 151 1.87 23.92 12.04
N ASN A 152 1.27 22.73 12.30
CA ASN A 152 1.52 21.99 13.51
C ASN A 152 2.96 21.49 13.59
N ASN A 153 3.44 20.81 12.55
CA ASN A 153 4.80 20.26 12.45
C ASN A 153 5.69 21.04 11.48
N LYS A 154 5.27 22.24 11.07
CA LYS A 154 5.95 23.09 10.07
C LYS A 154 6.30 22.34 8.79
N GLN A 155 5.46 21.37 8.41
CA GLN A 155 5.70 20.63 7.18
C GLN A 155 5.63 21.55 5.96
N PHE A 156 6.68 21.52 5.16
CA PHE A 156 6.74 22.18 3.87
C PHE A 156 6.89 21.15 2.76
N PHE A 157 6.14 21.29 1.69
CA PHE A 157 6.23 20.38 0.56
C PHE A 157 6.18 21.08 -0.79
N ASN A 158 6.88 20.48 -1.77
CA ASN A 158 6.86 20.83 -3.18
C ASN A 158 6.78 19.56 -4.01
N LEU A 159 5.76 19.45 -4.84
CA LEU A 159 5.48 18.30 -5.69
C LEU A 159 5.31 18.79 -7.12
N GLY A 160 6.17 18.35 -8.02
CA GLY A 160 6.11 18.72 -9.44
C GLY A 160 6.06 17.52 -10.36
N ASN A 161 5.33 17.63 -11.46
CA ASN A 161 5.44 16.71 -12.58
C ASN A 161 5.36 17.47 -13.90
N ILE A 162 6.05 16.94 -14.90
CA ILE A 162 6.05 17.45 -16.27
C ILE A 162 6.09 16.29 -17.24
N ALA A 163 5.38 16.43 -18.36
CA ALA A 163 5.38 15.44 -19.43
C ALA A 163 5.38 16.11 -20.80
N TYR A 164 6.16 15.51 -21.69
CA TYR A 164 6.15 15.78 -23.11
C TYR A 164 5.52 14.60 -23.87
N SER A 165 4.52 14.87 -24.70
CA SER A 165 3.83 13.89 -25.53
C SER A 165 4.04 14.21 -27.00
N GLY A 166 4.99 13.52 -27.61
CA GLY A 166 5.17 13.51 -29.07
C GLY A 166 4.46 12.33 -29.72
N THR A 167 4.48 12.27 -31.04
CA THR A 167 3.88 11.14 -31.80
C THR A 167 4.67 9.84 -31.68
N LYS A 168 6.00 9.94 -31.63
CA LYS A 168 6.93 8.80 -31.53
C LYS A 168 7.70 8.74 -30.21
N PHE A 169 7.82 9.85 -29.49
CA PHE A 169 8.60 9.96 -28.27
C PHE A 169 7.78 10.62 -27.16
N VAL A 170 7.87 10.08 -25.97
CA VAL A 170 7.28 10.60 -24.74
C VAL A 170 8.35 10.65 -23.67
N ALA A 171 8.37 11.73 -22.90
CA ALA A 171 9.15 11.86 -21.69
C ALA A 171 8.25 12.40 -20.57
N ASP A 172 8.30 11.76 -19.42
CA ASP A 172 7.61 12.25 -18.21
C ASP A 172 8.55 12.17 -17.00
N GLY A 173 8.38 13.10 -16.07
CA GLY A 173 9.17 13.16 -14.87
C GLY A 173 8.42 13.79 -13.72
N SER A 174 8.81 13.44 -12.52
CA SER A 174 8.32 14.04 -11.28
C SER A 174 9.45 14.33 -10.32
N ILE A 175 9.22 15.30 -9.45
CA ILE A 175 10.09 15.66 -8.34
C ILE A 175 9.23 15.98 -7.13
N SER A 176 9.64 15.52 -5.96
CA SER A 176 8.98 15.76 -4.69
C SER A 176 10.00 16.07 -3.61
N TYR A 177 9.72 17.06 -2.82
CA TYR A 177 10.48 17.38 -1.60
C TYR A 177 9.51 17.67 -0.47
N ARG A 178 9.68 17.00 0.66
CA ARG A 178 8.90 17.19 1.88
C ARG A 178 9.83 17.24 3.08
N THR A 179 9.60 18.17 3.99
CA THR A 179 10.31 18.26 5.27
C THR A 179 9.33 18.63 6.36
N ALA A 180 9.51 18.10 7.54
CA ALA A 180 8.71 18.40 8.72
C ALA A 180 9.57 18.39 9.98
N ASP A 181 9.26 19.29 10.92
CA ASP A 181 9.75 19.26 12.29
C ASP A 181 8.91 18.26 13.12
N ASN A 182 9.22 18.09 14.40
CA ASN A 182 8.38 17.37 15.34
C ASN A 182 6.97 17.96 15.40
N TYR A 183 5.96 17.09 15.48
CA TYR A 183 4.59 17.55 15.65
C TYR A 183 4.20 17.70 17.14
N TYR A 184 3.12 18.43 17.34
CA TYR A 184 2.48 18.63 18.66
C TYR A 184 1.18 17.84 18.73
N ASP A 185 0.94 17.18 19.84
CA ASP A 185 -0.29 16.42 20.13
C ASP A 185 -1.48 17.33 20.52
N GLY A 186 -2.64 16.74 20.82
CA GLY A 186 -3.84 17.47 21.23
C GLY A 186 -3.71 18.19 22.58
N ASN A 187 -2.73 17.87 23.40
CA ASN A 187 -2.40 18.57 24.64
C ASN A 187 -1.32 19.64 24.46
N ASN A 188 -0.89 19.88 23.20
CA ASN A 188 0.21 20.76 22.80
C ASN A 188 1.58 20.32 23.35
N ASN A 189 1.78 19.03 23.62
CA ASN A 189 3.09 18.48 23.92
C ASN A 189 3.80 18.12 22.61
N GLU A 190 5.10 18.43 22.54
CA GLU A 190 5.93 18.02 21.42
C GLU A 190 6.15 16.50 21.44
N VAL A 191 5.83 15.84 20.33
CA VAL A 191 6.17 14.43 20.13
C VAL A 191 7.56 14.38 19.50
N LYS A 192 8.57 14.21 20.34
CA LYS A 192 9.98 14.15 19.95
C LYS A 192 10.22 12.99 18.97
N HIS A 193 11.23 13.12 18.12
CA HIS A 193 11.56 12.09 17.11
C HIS A 193 10.42 11.80 16.14
N SER A 194 9.75 12.86 15.66
CA SER A 194 8.70 12.75 14.65
C SER A 194 8.96 13.60 13.40
N GLN A 195 10.15 14.21 13.33
CA GLN A 195 10.64 14.97 12.18
C GLN A 195 11.02 14.05 11.01
N TYR A 196 11.07 14.59 9.79
CA TYR A 196 11.58 13.88 8.62
C TYR A 196 11.96 14.80 7.45
N ASN A 197 12.85 14.28 6.58
CA ASN A 197 13.20 14.87 5.30
C ASN A 197 13.06 13.82 4.20
N LYS A 198 12.35 14.17 3.13
CA LYS A 198 12.03 13.27 2.02
C LYS A 198 12.28 13.93 0.68
N PHE A 199 13.00 13.22 -0.19
CA PHE A 199 13.18 13.58 -1.60
C PHE A 199 12.86 12.38 -2.49
N ASN A 200 12.08 12.60 -3.54
CA ASN A 200 11.74 11.58 -4.53
C ASN A 200 11.78 12.20 -5.93
N THR A 201 12.32 11.48 -6.89
CA THR A 201 12.25 11.85 -8.30
C THR A 201 12.00 10.63 -9.17
N SER A 202 11.28 10.80 -10.25
CA SER A 202 11.06 9.77 -11.25
C SER A 202 11.22 10.30 -12.67
N LEU A 203 11.66 9.40 -13.56
CA LEU A 203 11.81 9.66 -14.99
C LEU A 203 11.23 8.48 -15.77
N GLY A 204 10.46 8.78 -16.82
CA GLY A 204 9.97 7.82 -17.79
C GLY A 204 10.26 8.30 -19.22
N LEU A 205 10.80 7.43 -20.04
CA LEU A 205 11.09 7.68 -21.45
C LEU A 205 10.45 6.59 -22.30
N ALA A 206 9.60 6.93 -23.26
CA ALA A 206 8.98 5.95 -24.14
C ALA A 206 9.17 6.30 -25.61
N TYR A 207 9.37 5.28 -26.42
CA TYR A 207 9.54 5.40 -27.88
C TYR A 207 8.67 4.38 -28.61
N LYS A 208 7.91 4.85 -29.61
CA LYS A 208 7.18 3.96 -30.53
C LYS A 208 8.17 3.32 -31.50
N THR A 209 8.30 2.01 -31.45
CA THR A 209 9.10 1.23 -32.44
C THR A 209 8.30 0.96 -33.69
N SER A 210 6.97 0.89 -33.58
CA SER A 210 5.99 0.84 -34.65
C SER A 210 4.66 1.47 -34.21
N ASP A 211 3.63 1.48 -35.04
CA ASP A 211 2.30 1.94 -34.67
C ASP A 211 1.67 1.05 -33.59
N LEU A 212 2.08 -0.21 -33.53
CA LEU A 212 1.55 -1.21 -32.58
C LEU A 212 2.54 -1.59 -31.48
N SER A 213 3.75 -1.02 -31.47
CA SER A 213 4.74 -1.39 -30.46
C SER A 213 5.50 -0.20 -29.89
N SER A 214 5.90 -0.32 -28.63
CA SER A 214 6.68 0.70 -27.93
C SER A 214 7.61 0.09 -26.89
N VAL A 215 8.72 0.76 -26.66
CA VAL A 215 9.64 0.52 -25.55
C VAL A 215 9.50 1.64 -24.53
N ARG A 216 9.67 1.34 -23.23
CA ARG A 216 9.69 2.35 -22.18
C ARG A 216 10.76 2.02 -21.16
N LEU A 217 11.49 3.04 -20.72
CA LEU A 217 12.45 3.00 -19.63
C LEU A 217 11.92 3.86 -18.49
N ASP A 218 11.97 3.35 -17.28
CA ASP A 218 11.53 4.04 -16.08
C ASP A 218 12.59 3.97 -14.97
N ALA A 219 12.69 5.03 -14.19
CA ALA A 219 13.51 5.09 -13.00
C ALA A 219 12.80 5.86 -11.89
N ILE A 220 12.94 5.41 -10.65
CA ILE A 220 12.62 6.15 -9.42
C ILE A 220 13.90 6.21 -8.60
N PHE A 221 14.22 7.38 -8.10
CA PHE A 221 15.22 7.58 -7.06
C PHE A 221 14.57 8.24 -5.87
N ASP A 222 14.69 7.59 -4.72
CA ASP A 222 14.03 7.95 -3.48
C ASP A 222 15.04 8.07 -2.34
N VAL A 223 14.89 9.09 -1.50
CA VAL A 223 15.74 9.32 -0.33
C VAL A 223 14.90 9.83 0.82
N ALA A 224 15.01 9.19 1.98
CA ALA A 224 14.55 9.71 3.25
C ALA A 224 15.74 9.85 4.21
N LYS A 225 15.78 10.95 4.96
CA LYS A 225 16.88 11.28 5.89
C LYS A 225 16.35 11.83 7.20
N ASP A 226 17.10 11.58 8.27
CA ASP A 226 16.84 12.17 9.58
C ASP A 226 15.39 11.98 10.00
N VAL A 227 14.87 10.77 9.80
CA VAL A 227 13.47 10.44 10.09
C VAL A 227 13.38 9.89 11.50
N GLY A 228 12.65 10.60 12.35
CA GLY A 228 12.40 10.18 13.72
C GLY A 228 11.25 9.18 13.82
N TYR A 229 11.41 8.22 14.74
CA TYR A 229 10.41 7.20 15.06
C TYR A 229 10.16 7.15 16.57
N PRO A 230 9.20 7.92 17.09
CA PRO A 230 8.95 7.99 18.54
C PRO A 230 8.55 6.64 19.15
N ALA A 231 8.01 5.71 18.34
CA ALA A 231 7.65 4.35 18.78
C ALA A 231 8.83 3.37 18.85
N LEU A 232 9.99 3.75 18.32
CA LEU A 232 11.15 2.87 18.18
C LEU A 232 12.32 3.39 19.01
N PRO A 233 13.24 2.52 19.46
CA PRO A 233 14.45 2.96 20.17
C PRO A 233 15.51 3.56 19.23
N MET A 234 15.24 3.63 17.93
CA MET A 234 16.16 4.04 16.89
C MET A 234 15.44 4.91 15.86
N ASP A 235 16.20 5.72 15.14
CA ASP A 235 15.73 6.57 14.06
C ASP A 235 16.33 6.11 12.72
N LEU A 236 15.68 6.47 11.61
CA LEU A 236 16.18 6.25 10.28
C LEU A 236 17.12 7.41 9.91
N TRP A 237 18.43 7.14 9.92
CA TRP A 237 19.42 8.09 9.47
C TRP A 237 19.36 8.31 7.96
N LEU A 238 19.27 7.22 7.18
CA LEU A 238 19.21 7.26 5.73
C LEU A 238 18.48 6.05 5.16
N SER A 239 17.49 6.26 4.30
CA SER A 239 16.97 5.28 3.35
C SER A 239 17.16 5.78 1.92
N ARG A 240 17.60 4.90 1.02
CA ARG A 240 17.71 5.16 -0.42
C ARG A 240 17.09 4.02 -1.20
N ALA A 241 16.33 4.36 -2.25
CA ALA A 241 15.80 3.38 -3.18
C ALA A 241 16.09 3.81 -4.63
N LEU A 242 16.64 2.88 -5.41
CA LEU A 242 16.72 2.97 -6.86
C LEU A 242 15.84 1.87 -7.46
N ILE A 243 14.79 2.25 -8.17
CA ILE A 243 13.84 1.31 -8.80
C ILE A 243 13.83 1.62 -10.29
N THR A 244 14.25 0.67 -11.11
CA THR A 244 14.38 0.86 -12.56
C THR A 244 13.71 -0.26 -13.33
N SER A 245 13.20 0.07 -14.54
CA SER A 245 12.64 -0.94 -15.43
C SER A 245 12.79 -0.58 -16.90
N ALA A 246 12.80 -1.62 -17.72
CA ALA A 246 12.65 -1.52 -19.16
C ALA A 246 11.47 -2.40 -19.59
N SER A 247 10.54 -1.85 -20.37
CA SER A 247 9.37 -2.58 -20.85
C SER A 247 9.22 -2.50 -22.37
N TYR A 248 8.64 -3.55 -22.93
CA TYR A 248 8.22 -3.64 -24.32
C TYR A 248 6.75 -3.99 -24.37
N LYS A 249 5.96 -3.14 -25.02
CA LYS A 249 4.52 -3.32 -25.22
C LYS A 249 4.23 -3.56 -26.70
N GLN A 250 3.50 -4.65 -26.99
CA GLN A 250 3.00 -5.00 -28.31
C GLN A 250 1.48 -5.04 -28.30
N LEU A 251 0.85 -4.33 -29.22
CA LEU A 251 -0.58 -4.36 -29.50
C LEU A 251 -0.85 -5.29 -30.69
N PHE A 252 -2.01 -5.94 -30.70
CA PHE A 252 -2.48 -6.78 -31.79
C PHE A 252 -3.88 -6.34 -32.18
N GLU A 253 -4.10 -6.04 -33.43
CA GLU A 253 -5.41 -5.61 -33.94
C GLU A 253 -6.38 -6.78 -34.11
N GLU A 254 -5.86 -7.95 -34.46
CA GLU A 254 -6.62 -9.16 -34.73
C GLU A 254 -6.22 -10.30 -33.77
N GLY A 255 -7.07 -11.33 -33.71
CA GLY A 255 -6.84 -12.51 -32.89
C GLY A 255 -7.38 -12.40 -31.47
N LEU A 256 -7.06 -13.38 -30.63
CA LEU A 256 -7.47 -13.46 -29.23
C LEU A 256 -6.63 -12.55 -28.32
N VAL A 257 -5.31 -12.53 -28.55
CA VAL A 257 -4.39 -11.68 -27.81
C VAL A 257 -4.51 -10.25 -28.30
N ARG A 258 -4.70 -9.29 -27.40
CA ARG A 258 -4.82 -7.85 -27.69
C ARG A 258 -3.57 -7.07 -27.34
N VAL A 259 -2.95 -7.41 -26.23
CA VAL A 259 -1.77 -6.70 -25.70
C VAL A 259 -0.86 -7.72 -25.06
N VAL A 260 0.44 -7.58 -25.33
CA VAL A 260 1.51 -8.19 -24.52
C VAL A 260 2.39 -7.06 -24.01
N ASP A 261 2.62 -7.01 -22.71
CA ASP A 261 3.49 -6.04 -22.05
C ASP A 261 4.50 -6.80 -21.19
N THR A 262 5.77 -6.71 -21.52
CA THR A 262 6.85 -7.40 -20.81
C THR A 262 7.82 -6.39 -20.25
N LYS A 263 8.11 -6.52 -18.95
CA LYS A 263 8.95 -5.61 -18.19
C LYS A 263 10.03 -6.41 -17.46
N VAL A 264 11.28 -6.00 -17.63
CA VAL A 264 12.39 -6.39 -16.76
C VAL A 264 12.70 -5.25 -15.81
N TYR A 265 13.10 -5.55 -14.58
CA TYR A 265 13.35 -4.53 -13.58
C TYR A 265 14.49 -4.88 -12.64
N PHE A 266 15.06 -3.83 -12.06
CA PHE A 266 16.09 -3.89 -11.04
C PHE A 266 15.77 -2.88 -9.94
N ASN A 267 15.83 -3.34 -8.68
CA ASN A 267 15.62 -2.50 -7.51
C ASN A 267 16.79 -2.69 -6.54
N ALA A 268 17.29 -1.59 -6.00
CA ALA A 268 18.28 -1.59 -4.92
C ALA A 268 17.82 -0.64 -3.82
N ILE A 269 17.63 -1.18 -2.62
CA ILE A 269 17.16 -0.46 -1.45
C ILE A 269 18.23 -0.57 -0.37
N GLU A 270 18.54 0.54 0.26
CA GLU A 270 19.44 0.64 1.40
C GLU A 270 18.73 1.34 2.56
N HIS A 271 18.93 0.83 3.74
CA HIS A 271 18.32 1.36 4.96
C HIS A 271 19.36 1.38 6.09
N TYR A 272 19.56 2.52 6.69
CA TYR A 272 20.48 2.71 7.80
C TYR A 272 19.72 3.33 8.97
N MET A 273 19.55 2.58 10.04
CA MET A 273 18.99 3.05 11.30
C MET A 273 20.02 2.95 12.42
N ASP A 274 19.99 3.92 13.32
CA ASP A 274 20.84 3.99 14.50
C ASP A 274 20.07 4.65 15.66
N ASP A 275 20.71 4.65 16.83
CA ASP A 275 20.18 5.28 18.04
C ASP A 275 21.01 6.47 18.53
N THR A 276 21.76 7.12 17.62
CA THR A 276 22.61 8.27 17.97
C THR A 276 21.83 9.44 18.58
N THR A 277 20.53 9.53 18.29
CA THR A 277 19.59 10.50 18.87
C THR A 277 19.07 10.08 20.26
N ARG A 278 19.48 8.93 20.77
CA ARG A 278 19.10 8.32 22.06
C ARG A 278 20.32 8.10 22.95
N PRO A 279 20.99 9.15 23.43
CA PRO A 279 22.24 9.03 24.19
C PRO A 279 22.08 8.28 25.53
N GLU A 280 20.86 8.12 26.01
CA GLU A 280 20.53 7.36 27.22
C GLU A 280 20.53 5.84 27.05
N ASN A 281 20.62 5.33 25.82
CA ASN A 281 20.65 3.90 25.56
C ASN A 281 21.93 3.26 26.11
N LEU A 282 21.79 2.20 26.90
CA LEU A 282 22.91 1.51 27.54
C LEU A 282 23.80 0.76 26.53
N VAL A 283 23.20 0.31 25.43
CA VAL A 283 23.88 -0.36 24.31
C VAL A 283 23.44 0.37 23.04
N HIS A 284 24.37 1.05 22.41
CA HIS A 284 24.12 1.71 21.13
C HIS A 284 24.12 0.69 20.00
N MET A 285 23.26 0.91 19.01
CA MET A 285 23.09 -0.01 17.88
C MET A 285 23.09 0.71 16.55
N ASP A 286 23.82 0.10 15.59
CA ASP A 286 23.73 0.41 14.15
C ASP A 286 23.11 -0.79 13.44
N MET A 287 22.06 -0.54 12.65
CA MET A 287 21.36 -1.60 11.92
C MET A 287 21.23 -1.23 10.43
N PRO A 288 22.30 -1.46 9.63
CA PRO A 288 22.23 -1.32 8.19
C PRO A 288 21.51 -2.51 7.55
N GLY A 289 20.70 -2.22 6.51
CA GLY A 289 20.02 -3.23 5.72
C GLY A 289 20.09 -2.95 4.22
N TRP A 290 20.05 -4.01 3.43
CA TRP A 290 20.10 -3.96 1.97
C TRP A 290 19.11 -4.95 1.37
N SER A 291 18.44 -4.53 0.30
CA SER A 291 17.59 -5.39 -0.51
C SER A 291 17.85 -5.14 -1.98
N THR A 292 18.20 -6.18 -2.72
CA THR A 292 18.45 -6.11 -4.16
C THR A 292 17.54 -7.09 -4.88
N THR A 293 16.79 -6.61 -5.89
CA THR A 293 15.83 -7.43 -6.62
C THR A 293 16.05 -7.31 -8.11
N TYR A 294 16.13 -8.43 -8.82
CA TYR A 294 16.02 -8.53 -10.28
C TYR A 294 14.73 -9.23 -10.60
N GLY A 295 13.98 -8.74 -11.58
CA GLY A 295 12.72 -9.38 -11.89
C GLY A 295 12.22 -9.17 -13.31
N LEU A 296 11.20 -9.98 -13.62
CA LEU A 296 10.48 -10.00 -14.89
C LEU A 296 8.98 -10.06 -14.60
N VAL A 297 8.22 -9.21 -15.27
CA VAL A 297 6.77 -9.30 -15.36
C VAL A 297 6.38 -9.31 -16.82
N SER A 298 5.59 -10.30 -17.25
CA SER A 298 5.03 -10.33 -18.59
C SER A 298 3.53 -10.55 -18.51
N LYS A 299 2.77 -9.64 -19.08
CA LYS A 299 1.32 -9.59 -19.04
C LYS A 299 0.74 -9.71 -20.44
N ALA A 300 -0.21 -10.62 -20.62
CA ALA A 300 -0.98 -10.75 -21.84
C ALA A 300 -2.47 -10.52 -21.57
N ASN A 301 -3.08 -9.61 -22.32
CA ASN A 301 -4.50 -9.38 -22.29
C ASN A 301 -5.18 -10.02 -23.49
N LEU A 302 -6.17 -10.87 -23.22
CA LEU A 302 -6.94 -11.58 -24.22
C LEU A 302 -8.37 -11.06 -24.24
N LYS A 303 -8.98 -10.91 -25.41
CA LYS A 303 -10.39 -10.54 -25.55
C LYS A 303 -11.00 -11.13 -26.82
N LYS A 304 -12.14 -11.79 -26.65
CA LYS A 304 -12.95 -12.29 -27.77
C LYS A 304 -14.43 -12.31 -27.35
N ASN A 305 -15.27 -11.51 -27.99
CA ASN A 305 -16.68 -11.36 -27.66
C ASN A 305 -16.87 -11.06 -26.16
N ASP A 306 -17.63 -11.91 -25.48
CA ASP A 306 -17.98 -11.81 -24.05
C ASP A 306 -16.90 -12.37 -23.12
N TYR A 307 -15.77 -12.85 -23.66
CA TYR A 307 -14.66 -13.37 -22.90
C TYR A 307 -13.51 -12.39 -22.85
N SER A 308 -12.97 -12.16 -21.66
CA SER A 308 -11.70 -11.46 -21.43
C SER A 308 -10.84 -12.22 -20.44
N SER A 309 -9.53 -12.16 -20.63
CA SER A 309 -8.56 -12.79 -19.73
C SER A 309 -7.31 -11.95 -19.60
N GLU A 310 -6.72 -12.00 -18.43
CA GLU A 310 -5.41 -11.47 -18.14
C GLU A 310 -4.52 -12.61 -17.66
N ILE A 311 -3.42 -12.85 -18.37
CA ILE A 311 -2.40 -13.83 -17.99
C ILE A 311 -1.16 -13.04 -17.58
N GLN A 312 -0.56 -13.39 -16.46
CA GLN A 312 0.64 -12.71 -15.96
C GLN A 312 1.67 -13.73 -15.48
N LEU A 313 2.89 -13.58 -15.98
CA LEU A 313 4.09 -14.25 -15.49
C LEU A 313 4.84 -13.27 -14.59
N ASN A 314 5.16 -13.71 -13.38
CA ASN A 314 6.02 -12.97 -12.45
C ASN A 314 7.22 -13.85 -12.11
N ALA A 315 8.42 -13.29 -12.17
CA ALA A 315 9.63 -13.95 -11.71
C ALA A 315 10.57 -12.93 -11.08
N TYR A 316 11.19 -13.29 -9.95
CA TYR A 316 12.20 -12.44 -9.32
C TYR A 316 13.22 -13.25 -8.50
N ASP A 317 14.40 -12.63 -8.33
CA ASP A 317 15.46 -13.03 -7.41
C ASP A 317 15.72 -11.82 -6.50
N ASN A 318 15.49 -11.98 -5.21
CA ASN A 318 15.71 -10.95 -4.20
C ASN A 318 16.75 -11.43 -3.19
N LEU A 319 17.73 -10.58 -2.87
CA LEU A 319 18.67 -10.76 -1.78
C LEU A 319 18.35 -9.74 -0.68
N SER A 320 18.05 -10.21 0.53
CA SER A 320 17.82 -9.40 1.72
C SER A 320 18.92 -9.64 2.76
N ILE A 321 19.51 -8.56 3.26
CA ILE A 321 20.56 -8.58 4.28
C ILE A 321 20.22 -7.51 5.31
N ALA A 322 20.33 -7.84 6.60
CA ALA A 322 20.28 -6.85 7.68
C ALA A 322 21.32 -7.23 8.74
N GLU A 323 22.15 -6.27 9.11
CA GLU A 323 23.16 -6.42 10.16
C GLU A 323 22.69 -5.70 11.44
N MET A 324 23.20 -6.15 12.56
CA MET A 324 23.05 -5.51 13.86
C MET A 324 24.44 -5.45 14.52
N ARG A 325 24.89 -4.26 14.82
CA ARG A 325 26.14 -3.97 15.53
C ARG A 325 25.80 -3.27 16.82
N MET A 326 26.25 -3.81 17.94
CA MET A 326 25.92 -3.32 19.28
C MET A 326 27.19 -2.87 20.00
N TYR A 327 27.14 -1.67 20.55
CA TYR A 327 28.25 -0.98 21.20
C TYR A 327 27.87 -0.65 22.64
N PRO A 328 28.19 -1.54 23.63
CA PRO A 328 27.91 -1.26 25.04
C PRO A 328 28.62 0.03 25.48
N GLN A 329 27.95 0.85 26.30
CA GLN A 329 28.58 2.01 26.93
C GLN A 329 29.64 1.61 27.93
N ASP A 330 29.48 0.46 28.60
CA ASP A 330 30.53 -0.12 29.45
C ASP A 330 31.67 -0.65 28.60
N ARG A 331 32.84 0.02 28.68
CA ARG A 331 34.05 -0.32 27.94
C ARG A 331 34.65 -1.68 28.32
N SER A 332 34.20 -2.31 29.40
CA SER A 332 34.61 -3.68 29.77
C SER A 332 33.89 -4.74 28.94
N GLU A 333 32.74 -4.40 28.33
CA GLU A 333 31.99 -5.26 27.44
C GLU A 333 32.49 -5.17 26.00
N ARG A 334 32.24 -6.26 25.24
CA ARG A 334 32.68 -6.35 23.84
C ARG A 334 31.57 -5.89 22.90
N THR A 335 31.97 -5.21 21.81
CA THR A 335 31.10 -5.00 20.66
C THR A 335 30.57 -6.34 20.14
N MET A 336 29.26 -6.43 19.91
CA MET A 336 28.60 -7.60 19.38
C MET A 336 28.14 -7.37 17.96
N PHE A 337 28.08 -8.45 17.19
CA PHE A 337 27.63 -8.46 15.80
C PHE A 337 26.69 -9.63 15.54
N ALA A 338 25.61 -9.39 14.82
CA ALA A 338 24.73 -10.42 14.31
C ALA A 338 24.12 -10.01 12.96
N TYR A 339 23.64 -10.99 12.21
CA TYR A 339 22.77 -10.75 11.07
C TYR A 339 21.31 -10.90 11.50
N SER A 340 20.54 -9.83 11.50
CA SER A 340 19.09 -9.89 11.70
C SER A 340 18.39 -10.55 10.51
N TRP A 341 18.92 -10.36 9.28
CA TRP A 341 18.61 -11.16 8.09
C TRP A 341 19.90 -11.79 7.56
N PRO A 342 20.10 -13.12 7.76
CA PRO A 342 21.38 -13.78 7.52
C PRO A 342 21.63 -14.11 6.04
N TRP A 343 21.66 -13.08 5.17
CA TRP A 343 21.86 -13.19 3.71
C TRP A 343 20.85 -14.13 3.08
N VAL A 344 19.57 -13.69 3.07
CA VAL A 344 18.47 -14.53 2.58
C VAL A 344 18.18 -14.19 1.13
N THR A 345 18.33 -15.19 0.26
CA THR A 345 17.89 -15.13 -1.13
C THR A 345 16.48 -15.68 -1.24
N THR A 346 15.60 -14.94 -1.88
CA THR A 346 14.24 -15.37 -2.21
C THR A 346 14.05 -15.36 -3.72
N ARG A 347 13.81 -16.51 -4.33
CA ARG A 347 13.46 -16.66 -5.74
C ARG A 347 12.00 -17.05 -5.88
N TYR A 348 11.33 -16.41 -6.80
CA TYR A 348 9.93 -16.70 -7.10
C TYR A 348 9.73 -16.79 -8.61
N ALA A 349 8.92 -17.74 -9.03
CA ALA A 349 8.35 -17.77 -10.38
C ALA A 349 6.89 -18.21 -10.29
N GLY A 350 5.98 -17.48 -10.91
CA GLY A 350 4.56 -17.77 -10.88
C GLY A 350 3.84 -17.35 -12.15
N LEU A 351 2.90 -18.18 -12.56
CA LEU A 351 1.98 -17.91 -13.66
C LEU A 351 0.57 -17.77 -13.10
N SER A 352 -0.07 -16.66 -13.43
CA SER A 352 -1.43 -16.33 -12.97
C SER A 352 -2.34 -16.07 -14.17
N MET A 353 -3.62 -16.39 -14.01
CA MET A 353 -4.63 -16.17 -15.03
C MET A 353 -5.95 -15.77 -14.38
N ASN A 354 -6.53 -14.64 -14.82
CA ASN A 354 -7.86 -14.19 -14.43
C ASN A 354 -8.76 -14.10 -15.66
N ASN A 355 -9.85 -14.83 -15.61
CA ASN A 355 -10.82 -14.92 -16.71
C ASN A 355 -12.14 -14.29 -16.31
N SER A 356 -12.80 -13.65 -17.26
CA SER A 356 -14.12 -13.07 -17.12
C SER A 356 -14.99 -13.44 -18.31
N TRP A 357 -16.22 -13.89 -18.03
CA TRP A 357 -17.24 -14.16 -19.02
C TRP A 357 -18.48 -13.33 -18.72
N ASP A 358 -18.90 -12.51 -19.67
CA ASP A 358 -20.19 -11.85 -19.64
C ASP A 358 -21.26 -12.89 -20.07
N ILE A 359 -21.94 -13.52 -19.09
CA ILE A 359 -22.96 -14.55 -19.34
C ILE A 359 -24.22 -13.92 -19.93
N SER A 360 -24.51 -12.69 -19.52
CA SER A 360 -25.56 -11.83 -20.04
C SER A 360 -25.20 -10.37 -19.80
N GLU A 361 -25.99 -9.44 -20.33
CA GLU A 361 -25.83 -8.00 -20.04
C GLU A 361 -25.87 -7.66 -18.53
N LYS A 362 -26.48 -8.56 -17.73
CA LYS A 362 -26.68 -8.37 -16.28
C LYS A 362 -25.77 -9.23 -15.41
N SER A 363 -25.10 -10.23 -15.97
CA SER A 363 -24.36 -11.20 -15.16
C SER A 363 -22.98 -11.53 -15.73
N GLN A 364 -22.00 -11.67 -14.84
CA GLN A 364 -20.61 -11.95 -15.18
C GLN A 364 -20.05 -12.99 -14.21
N VAL A 365 -19.27 -13.94 -14.75
CA VAL A 365 -18.50 -14.93 -13.98
C VAL A 365 -17.02 -14.61 -14.09
N HIS A 366 -16.31 -14.65 -12.97
CA HIS A 366 -14.86 -14.55 -12.89
C HIS A 366 -14.28 -15.84 -12.35
N LEU A 367 -13.22 -16.32 -13.00
CA LEU A 367 -12.42 -17.45 -12.52
C LEU A 367 -10.94 -17.08 -12.62
N GLY A 368 -10.25 -17.11 -11.51
CA GLY A 368 -8.82 -16.85 -11.44
C GLY A 368 -8.07 -18.01 -10.83
N GLY A 369 -6.79 -18.09 -11.15
CA GLY A 369 -5.89 -19.04 -10.52
C GLY A 369 -4.44 -18.70 -10.76
N SER A 370 -3.57 -19.13 -9.87
CA SER A 370 -2.13 -19.00 -10.03
C SER A 370 -1.38 -20.24 -9.53
N LEU A 371 -0.22 -20.47 -10.10
CA LEU A 371 0.76 -21.42 -9.62
C LEU A 371 2.09 -20.72 -9.45
N GLY A 372 2.58 -20.69 -8.22
CA GLY A 372 3.86 -20.10 -7.86
C GLY A 372 4.81 -21.13 -7.26
N VAL A 373 6.09 -20.93 -7.49
CA VAL A 373 7.18 -21.63 -6.80
C VAL A 373 8.04 -20.59 -6.10
N ASN A 374 8.24 -20.76 -4.81
CA ASN A 374 9.10 -19.94 -3.99
C ASN A 374 10.28 -20.79 -3.49
N TYR A 375 11.48 -20.28 -3.66
CA TYR A 375 12.71 -20.85 -3.14
C TYR A 375 13.40 -19.84 -2.24
N ASN A 376 13.70 -20.25 -1.01
CA ASN A 376 14.48 -19.47 -0.06
C ASN A 376 15.81 -20.18 0.22
N TYR A 377 16.88 -19.39 0.35
CA TYR A 377 18.21 -19.85 0.75
C TYR A 377 18.79 -18.83 1.73
N SER A 378 19.24 -19.28 2.90
CA SER A 378 19.95 -18.47 3.89
C SER A 378 21.42 -18.86 3.92
N LYS A 379 22.33 -17.92 3.63
CA LYS A 379 23.77 -18.20 3.63
C LYS A 379 24.31 -18.56 5.02
N TYR A 380 23.72 -17.98 6.06
CA TYR A 380 24.16 -18.12 7.46
C TYR A 380 23.01 -18.65 8.33
N VAL A 381 22.35 -19.73 7.92
CA VAL A 381 21.23 -20.36 8.64
C VAL A 381 21.62 -20.85 10.04
N GLU A 382 22.92 -21.05 10.30
CA GLU A 382 23.46 -21.44 11.59
C GLU A 382 23.10 -20.47 12.74
N PHE A 383 22.80 -19.20 12.47
CA PHE A 383 22.24 -18.28 13.46
C PHE A 383 20.90 -18.80 14.02
N ASN A 384 20.07 -19.43 13.17
CA ASN A 384 18.79 -20.00 13.60
C ASN A 384 18.96 -21.36 14.30
N TRP A 385 20.08 -22.05 14.14
CA TRP A 385 20.28 -23.41 14.72
C TRP A 385 20.32 -23.42 16.25
N ILE A 386 20.60 -22.31 16.90
CA ILE A 386 20.50 -22.18 18.37
C ILE A 386 19.09 -22.49 18.84
N PHE A 387 18.07 -22.08 18.07
CA PHE A 387 16.66 -22.26 18.39
C PHE A 387 16.02 -23.42 17.61
N HIS A 388 16.50 -23.69 16.42
CA HIS A 388 16.01 -24.71 15.49
C HIS A 388 17.17 -25.58 14.97
N PRO A 389 17.74 -26.49 15.81
CA PRO A 389 18.89 -27.29 15.43
C PRO A 389 18.65 -28.09 14.14
N GLY A 390 19.57 -27.96 13.17
CA GLY A 390 19.47 -28.66 11.89
C GLY A 390 18.39 -28.13 10.94
N ALA A 391 17.89 -26.92 11.17
CA ALA A 391 16.97 -26.26 10.24
C ALA A 391 17.58 -26.17 8.84
N PRO A 392 16.79 -26.36 7.77
CA PRO A 392 17.29 -26.39 6.40
C PRO A 392 17.80 -25.02 5.96
N GLN A 393 18.96 -25.02 5.28
CA GLN A 393 19.53 -23.83 4.67
C GLN A 393 18.70 -23.32 3.49
N GLU A 394 18.01 -24.24 2.82
CA GLU A 394 17.18 -23.94 1.66
C GLU A 394 15.81 -24.61 1.76
N LYS A 395 14.81 -23.97 1.19
CA LYS A 395 13.45 -24.51 1.15
C LYS A 395 12.69 -24.08 -0.09
N THR A 396 12.14 -25.05 -0.80
CA THR A 396 11.24 -24.84 -1.95
C THR A 396 9.79 -25.03 -1.51
N ARG A 397 8.89 -24.15 -1.96
CA ARG A 397 7.46 -24.16 -1.65
C ARG A 397 6.62 -23.96 -2.89
N PHE A 398 5.53 -24.72 -3.01
CA PHE A 398 4.50 -24.51 -4.02
C PHE A 398 3.40 -23.64 -3.44
N LEU A 399 2.93 -22.67 -4.25
CA LEU A 399 1.99 -21.63 -3.85
C LEU A 399 0.83 -21.56 -4.86
N PRO A 400 -0.08 -22.57 -4.86
CA PRO A 400 -1.26 -22.52 -5.69
C PRO A 400 -2.29 -21.53 -5.16
N SER A 401 -3.07 -20.92 -6.05
CA SER A 401 -4.27 -20.19 -5.70
C SER A 401 -5.39 -20.37 -6.73
N LEU A 402 -6.62 -20.26 -6.25
CA LEU A 402 -7.84 -20.28 -7.05
C LEU A 402 -8.82 -19.23 -6.50
N ASN A 403 -9.55 -18.58 -7.38
CA ASN A 403 -10.67 -17.73 -6.99
C ASN A 403 -11.81 -17.83 -8.02
N ALA A 404 -13.03 -17.62 -7.52
CA ALA A 404 -14.22 -17.55 -8.35
C ALA A 404 -15.16 -16.47 -7.81
N ALA A 405 -15.79 -15.73 -8.71
CA ALA A 405 -16.80 -14.76 -8.34
C ALA A 405 -17.93 -14.70 -9.37
N TYR A 406 -19.13 -14.42 -8.90
CA TYR A 406 -20.31 -14.18 -9.70
C TYR A 406 -20.87 -12.79 -9.40
N ASN A 407 -21.03 -11.98 -10.43
CA ASN A 407 -21.58 -10.63 -10.35
C ASN A 407 -22.92 -10.58 -11.06
N LEU A 408 -23.89 -9.95 -10.42
CA LEU A 408 -25.25 -9.79 -10.93
C LEU A 408 -25.69 -8.34 -10.78
N ASN A 409 -26.11 -7.72 -11.88
CA ASN A 409 -26.65 -6.35 -11.92
C ASN A 409 -28.12 -6.42 -12.37
N ILE A 410 -29.05 -6.04 -11.50
CA ILE A 410 -30.47 -6.00 -11.78
C ILE A 410 -30.97 -4.58 -11.53
N ASP A 411 -31.22 -3.85 -12.60
CA ASP A 411 -31.69 -2.46 -12.55
C ASP A 411 -30.77 -1.58 -11.64
N GLN A 412 -31.26 -1.22 -10.47
CA GLN A 412 -30.54 -0.39 -9.49
C GLN A 412 -29.69 -1.21 -8.49
N PHE A 413 -29.82 -2.53 -8.50
CA PHE A 413 -29.14 -3.42 -7.56
C PHE A 413 -27.94 -4.10 -8.22
N ASN A 414 -26.85 -4.20 -7.45
CA ASN A 414 -25.71 -5.01 -7.80
C ASN A 414 -25.37 -5.98 -6.67
N PHE A 415 -25.06 -7.22 -7.02
CA PHE A 415 -24.68 -8.27 -6.10
C PHE A 415 -23.40 -8.92 -6.58
N SER A 416 -22.54 -9.27 -5.65
CA SER A 416 -21.36 -10.09 -5.94
C SER A 416 -21.20 -11.11 -4.84
N VAL A 417 -20.86 -12.33 -5.21
CA VAL A 417 -20.44 -13.39 -4.29
C VAL A 417 -19.19 -14.05 -4.86
N GLY A 418 -18.22 -14.31 -4.00
CA GLY A 418 -16.97 -14.90 -4.41
C GLY A 418 -16.37 -15.81 -3.33
N THR A 419 -15.42 -16.62 -3.76
CA THR A 419 -14.63 -17.51 -2.90
C THR A 419 -13.22 -17.61 -3.42
N GLY A 420 -12.29 -17.95 -2.53
CA GLY A 420 -10.89 -18.13 -2.90
C GLY A 420 -10.18 -19.16 -2.01
N TYR A 421 -9.10 -19.69 -2.56
CA TYR A 421 -8.16 -20.58 -1.93
C TYR A 421 -6.75 -20.18 -2.36
N GLY A 422 -5.84 -20.05 -1.41
CA GLY A 422 -4.47 -19.66 -1.78
C GLY A 422 -3.44 -19.91 -0.68
N HIS A 423 -2.18 -19.91 -1.09
CA HIS A 423 -1.03 -20.14 -0.23
C HIS A 423 -0.11 -18.93 -0.18
N ARG A 424 0.54 -18.73 0.97
CA ARG A 424 1.63 -17.78 1.17
C ARG A 424 2.82 -18.48 1.80
N ALA A 425 4.03 -18.21 1.32
CA ALA A 425 5.27 -18.59 1.99
C ALA A 425 5.54 -17.67 3.19
N PRO A 426 6.25 -18.14 4.24
CA PRO A 426 6.80 -17.26 5.26
C PRO A 426 7.70 -16.17 4.66
N SER A 427 7.66 -14.96 5.24
CA SER A 427 8.57 -13.87 4.90
C SER A 427 10.01 -14.15 5.35
N VAL A 428 10.95 -13.27 4.96
CA VAL A 428 12.35 -13.36 5.39
C VAL A 428 12.46 -13.31 6.92
N SER A 429 11.75 -12.39 7.58
CA SER A 429 11.74 -12.28 9.04
C SER A 429 11.12 -13.50 9.71
N GLU A 430 9.97 -13.98 9.20
CA GLU A 430 9.29 -15.14 9.76
C GLU A 430 10.11 -16.44 9.62
N GLY A 431 10.81 -16.61 8.49
CA GLY A 431 11.56 -17.83 8.21
C GLY A 431 13.00 -17.81 8.72
N TYR A 432 13.66 -16.65 8.72
CA TYR A 432 15.12 -16.57 8.92
C TYR A 432 15.54 -15.41 9.82
N GLY A 433 14.60 -14.59 10.34
CA GLY A 433 14.91 -13.49 11.25
C GLY A 433 15.68 -13.94 12.48
N TYR A 434 16.65 -13.16 12.93
CA TYR A 434 17.44 -13.45 14.11
C TYR A 434 17.51 -12.24 15.01
N TYR A 435 16.94 -12.35 16.21
CA TYR A 435 16.83 -11.28 17.22
C TYR A 435 16.29 -9.96 16.67
N ILE A 436 15.17 -10.03 15.95
CA ILE A 436 14.47 -8.83 15.50
C ILE A 436 13.65 -8.29 16.68
N TYR A 437 14.09 -7.17 17.25
CA TYR A 437 13.39 -6.55 18.37
C TYR A 437 12.08 -5.90 17.90
N ASN A 438 10.98 -6.25 18.54
CA ASN A 438 9.68 -5.64 18.33
C ASN A 438 9.35 -4.74 19.53
N SER A 439 9.44 -3.40 19.36
CA SER A 439 9.18 -2.43 20.42
C SER A 439 7.73 -2.39 20.88
N PHE A 440 6.79 -2.92 20.09
CA PHE A 440 5.36 -2.91 20.43
C PHE A 440 5.05 -3.87 21.58
N ASP A 441 5.56 -5.10 21.53
CA ASP A 441 5.38 -6.10 22.59
C ASP A 441 6.63 -6.33 23.44
N ARG A 442 7.74 -5.66 23.07
CA ARG A 442 9.03 -5.68 23.78
C ARG A 442 9.68 -7.07 23.82
N TYR A 443 9.57 -7.84 22.73
CA TYR A 443 10.24 -9.12 22.56
C TYR A 443 11.21 -9.11 21.39
N ASP A 444 12.28 -9.89 21.51
CA ASP A 444 13.12 -10.25 20.38
C ASP A 444 12.49 -11.43 19.63
N TYR A 445 12.43 -11.34 18.30
CA TYR A 445 11.80 -12.36 17.47
C TYR A 445 12.83 -13.20 16.73
N ILE A 446 12.60 -14.53 16.70
CA ILE A 446 13.41 -15.52 16.00
C ILE A 446 12.56 -16.19 14.92
N GLY A 447 13.10 -16.22 13.70
CA GLY A 447 12.51 -16.93 12.56
C GLY A 447 12.68 -18.44 12.66
N ASP A 448 11.72 -19.19 12.08
CA ASP A 448 11.80 -20.65 11.95
C ASP A 448 11.80 -21.07 10.47
N PRO A 449 12.95 -21.57 9.94
CA PRO A 449 13.02 -22.07 8.56
C PRO A 449 12.08 -23.26 8.28
N ASN A 450 11.60 -23.97 9.32
CA ASN A 450 10.70 -25.12 9.20
C ASN A 450 9.23 -24.73 9.00
N LEU A 451 8.85 -23.46 9.16
CA LEU A 451 7.48 -23.01 9.01
C LEU A 451 6.84 -23.54 7.72
N LYS A 452 5.56 -23.91 7.83
CA LYS A 452 4.72 -24.30 6.69
C LYS A 452 4.17 -23.04 6.01
N ASN A 453 3.63 -23.21 4.79
CA ASN A 453 2.85 -22.17 4.15
C ASN A 453 1.59 -21.86 4.96
N GLU A 454 1.18 -20.60 5.03
CA GLU A 454 -0.20 -20.27 5.37
C GLU A 454 -1.12 -20.65 4.21
N ILE A 455 -2.30 -21.17 4.54
CA ILE A 455 -3.32 -21.56 3.55
C ILE A 455 -4.61 -20.83 3.89
N SER A 456 -5.07 -19.97 2.98
CA SER A 456 -6.31 -19.22 3.13
C SER A 456 -7.45 -19.84 2.36
N TYR A 457 -8.59 -19.94 3.01
CA TYR A 457 -9.91 -20.11 2.40
C TYR A 457 -10.71 -18.86 2.66
N GLU A 458 -11.31 -18.31 1.64
CA GLU A 458 -12.05 -17.05 1.76
C GLU A 458 -13.44 -17.12 1.14
N GLY A 459 -14.35 -16.34 1.71
CA GLY A 459 -15.65 -16.05 1.17
C GLY A 459 -15.90 -14.56 1.20
N ASN A 460 -16.40 -14.01 0.11
CA ASN A 460 -16.76 -12.60 0.02
C ASN A 460 -18.13 -12.41 -0.57
N ALA A 461 -18.85 -11.39 -0.11
CA ALA A 461 -20.12 -11.00 -0.64
C ALA A 461 -20.26 -9.47 -0.61
N SER A 462 -20.91 -8.93 -1.61
CA SER A 462 -21.31 -7.53 -1.61
C SER A 462 -22.69 -7.33 -2.20
N ALA A 463 -23.40 -6.33 -1.68
CA ALA A 463 -24.68 -5.88 -2.19
C ALA A 463 -24.67 -4.36 -2.30
N GLY A 464 -25.18 -3.85 -3.41
CA GLY A 464 -25.25 -2.43 -3.65
C GLY A 464 -26.61 -2.03 -4.25
N PHE A 465 -27.00 -0.81 -3.94
CA PHE A 465 -28.17 -0.14 -4.51
C PHE A 465 -27.71 1.24 -5.02
N LYS A 466 -28.02 1.55 -6.27
CA LYS A 466 -27.59 2.80 -6.89
C LYS A 466 -28.73 3.42 -7.69
N THR A 467 -29.04 4.68 -7.36
CA THR A 467 -29.90 5.57 -8.13
C THR A 467 -29.08 6.75 -8.65
N GLU A 468 -29.72 7.73 -9.28
CA GLU A 468 -29.06 8.98 -9.71
C GLU A 468 -28.46 9.76 -8.53
N ARG A 469 -29.08 9.72 -7.34
CA ARG A 469 -28.69 10.53 -6.16
C ARG A 469 -28.18 9.70 -4.99
N LEU A 470 -28.47 8.42 -4.91
CA LEU A 470 -28.15 7.58 -3.77
C LEU A 470 -27.37 6.34 -4.22
N SER A 471 -26.23 6.09 -3.59
CA SER A 471 -25.47 4.85 -3.72
C SER A 471 -25.23 4.28 -2.34
N ILE A 472 -25.63 3.03 -2.11
CA ILE A 472 -25.38 2.27 -0.88
C ILE A 472 -24.65 1.00 -1.28
N GLN A 473 -23.60 0.64 -0.57
CA GLN A 473 -22.86 -0.61 -0.79
C GLN A 473 -22.45 -1.23 0.55
N GLY A 474 -22.80 -2.49 0.74
CA GLY A 474 -22.31 -3.34 1.82
C GLY A 474 -21.36 -4.39 1.30
N LYS A 475 -20.30 -4.71 2.06
CA LYS A 475 -19.31 -5.76 1.74
C LYS A 475 -19.02 -6.57 2.99
N VAL A 476 -18.79 -7.86 2.80
CA VAL A 476 -18.32 -8.79 3.83
C VAL A 476 -17.21 -9.66 3.24
N ASN A 477 -16.10 -9.78 3.94
CA ASN A 477 -15.00 -10.69 3.61
C ASN A 477 -14.70 -11.54 4.85
N TYR A 478 -14.67 -12.85 4.68
CA TYR A 478 -14.32 -13.81 5.71
C TYR A 478 -13.14 -14.65 5.27
N PHE A 479 -12.15 -14.79 6.15
CA PHE A 479 -10.94 -15.57 5.92
C PHE A 479 -10.81 -16.63 7.02
N TYR A 480 -10.54 -17.87 6.61
CA TYR A 480 -10.08 -18.98 7.45
C TYR A 480 -8.67 -19.34 7.01
N ILE A 481 -7.69 -19.09 7.86
CA ILE A 481 -6.27 -19.20 7.51
C ILE A 481 -5.64 -20.31 8.36
N GLN A 482 -5.29 -21.42 7.73
CA GLN A 482 -4.53 -22.51 8.35
C GLN A 482 -3.05 -22.18 8.45
N ASN A 483 -2.37 -22.76 9.45
CA ASN A 483 -0.95 -22.50 9.75
C ASN A 483 -0.65 -21.00 9.92
N TYR A 484 -1.54 -20.24 10.54
CA TYR A 484 -1.39 -18.80 10.72
C TYR A 484 -0.12 -18.50 11.51
N ILE A 485 0.82 -17.77 10.89
CA ILE A 485 2.14 -17.48 11.45
C ILE A 485 2.04 -16.32 12.44
N ILE A 486 2.53 -16.56 13.67
CA ILE A 486 2.54 -15.56 14.74
C ILE A 486 3.70 -15.83 15.70
N GLY A 487 4.11 -14.82 16.50
CA GLY A 487 5.12 -15.00 17.54
C GLY A 487 4.58 -15.66 18.79
N LYS A 488 5.30 -16.61 19.38
CA LYS A 488 5.01 -17.21 20.69
C LYS A 488 6.26 -17.19 21.57
N ILE A 489 6.09 -17.00 22.88
CA ILE A 489 7.18 -16.97 23.84
C ILE A 489 7.94 -18.30 23.80
N LEU A 490 9.26 -18.22 23.66
CA LEU A 490 10.15 -19.36 23.76
C LEU A 490 10.58 -19.56 25.22
N SER A 491 10.69 -20.83 25.63
CA SER A 491 11.19 -21.20 26.97
C SER A 491 12.72 -21.11 27.09
N MET A 492 13.40 -20.85 25.97
CA MET A 492 14.86 -20.77 25.87
C MET A 492 15.29 -19.49 25.15
N GLY A 493 16.51 -19.06 25.35
CA GLY A 493 17.10 -17.85 24.80
C GLY A 493 17.00 -16.67 25.77
N SER A 494 18.08 -15.92 25.84
CA SER A 494 18.15 -14.65 26.56
C SER A 494 17.89 -13.50 25.57
N PRO A 495 17.19 -12.42 25.99
CA PRO A 495 17.03 -11.27 25.12
C PRO A 495 18.39 -10.70 24.73
N MET A 496 18.49 -10.19 23.51
CA MET A 496 19.69 -9.52 23.00
C MET A 496 19.55 -8.00 23.10
N ASN A 497 18.35 -7.47 22.82
CA ASN A 497 18.08 -6.05 23.06
C ASN A 497 17.86 -5.81 24.54
N TYR A 498 18.51 -4.79 25.13
CA TYR A 498 18.42 -4.47 26.57
C TYR A 498 17.00 -4.04 27.01
N GLN A 499 16.15 -3.59 26.09
CA GLN A 499 14.74 -3.25 26.36
C GLN A 499 13.80 -4.46 26.23
N SER A 500 14.32 -5.59 25.70
CA SER A 500 13.51 -6.79 25.48
C SER A 500 13.22 -7.52 26.80
N VAL A 501 11.99 -7.96 26.97
CA VAL A 501 11.54 -8.72 28.15
C VAL A 501 11.64 -10.23 27.95
N GLY A 502 11.99 -10.70 26.77
CA GLY A 502 12.11 -12.11 26.44
C GLY A 502 12.25 -12.37 24.96
N VAL A 503 12.21 -13.63 24.58
CA VAL A 503 12.34 -14.06 23.19
C VAL A 503 11.06 -14.75 22.73
N LYS A 504 10.57 -14.38 21.55
CA LYS A 504 9.48 -15.05 20.82
C LYS A 504 10.02 -15.72 19.56
N GLY A 505 9.55 -16.92 19.26
CA GLY A 505 9.78 -17.57 17.98
C GLY A 505 8.55 -17.48 17.09
N TYR A 506 8.74 -17.27 15.79
CA TYR A 506 7.63 -17.43 14.85
C TYR A 506 7.21 -18.91 14.80
N THR A 507 5.91 -19.13 14.90
CA THR A 507 5.30 -20.46 14.87
C THR A 507 3.97 -20.41 14.14
N SER A 508 3.40 -21.57 13.81
CA SER A 508 2.09 -21.65 13.18
C SER A 508 1.02 -22.03 14.20
N LEU A 509 -0.05 -21.26 14.28
CA LEU A 509 -1.31 -21.69 14.88
C LEU A 509 -1.98 -22.70 13.95
N ASP A 510 -2.86 -23.56 14.46
CA ASP A 510 -3.64 -24.47 13.61
C ASP A 510 -4.46 -23.68 12.60
N TYR A 511 -5.18 -22.64 13.05
CA TYR A 511 -5.86 -21.68 12.20
C TYR A 511 -6.11 -20.36 12.91
N ALA A 512 -6.44 -19.36 12.11
CA ALA A 512 -7.02 -18.10 12.54
C ALA A 512 -8.20 -17.72 11.62
N THR A 513 -9.12 -16.92 12.14
CA THR A 513 -10.27 -16.41 11.37
C THR A 513 -10.31 -14.89 11.41
N LEU A 514 -10.64 -14.27 10.27
CA LEU A 514 -10.84 -12.83 10.15
C LEU A 514 -12.15 -12.54 9.41
N LEU A 515 -12.96 -11.68 10.00
CA LEU A 515 -14.18 -11.13 9.41
C LEU A 515 -13.96 -9.62 9.20
N ASN A 516 -14.18 -9.14 8.00
CA ASN A 516 -14.16 -7.72 7.67
C ASN A 516 -15.50 -7.34 7.04
N MET A 517 -16.10 -6.25 7.49
CA MET A 517 -17.38 -5.73 7.01
C MET A 517 -17.24 -4.24 6.74
N SER A 518 -17.86 -3.77 5.65
CA SER A 518 -17.96 -2.33 5.38
C SER A 518 -19.34 -1.97 4.81
N ALA A 519 -19.79 -0.77 5.15
CA ALA A 519 -20.98 -0.15 4.59
C ALA A 519 -20.62 1.26 4.13
N ASN A 520 -20.88 1.55 2.86
CA ASN A 520 -20.60 2.83 2.23
C ASN A 520 -21.92 3.43 1.70
N VAL A 521 -22.14 4.70 1.99
CA VAL A 521 -23.30 5.47 1.51
C VAL A 521 -22.78 6.74 0.86
N SER A 522 -23.29 7.09 -0.32
CA SER A 522 -23.08 8.37 -0.98
C SER A 522 -24.43 8.93 -1.40
N TYR A 523 -24.73 10.16 -1.00
CA TYR A 523 -26.02 10.79 -1.28
C TYR A 523 -25.86 12.24 -1.75
N ASP A 524 -26.41 12.53 -2.93
CA ASP A 524 -26.50 13.87 -3.49
C ASP A 524 -27.74 14.56 -2.92
N ILE A 525 -27.58 15.23 -1.77
CA ILE A 525 -28.67 15.91 -1.06
C ILE A 525 -29.27 17.00 -1.97
N LEU A 526 -28.40 17.77 -2.60
CA LEU A 526 -28.70 18.79 -3.62
C LEU A 526 -27.68 18.67 -4.74
N GLU A 527 -27.91 19.35 -5.87
CA GLU A 527 -27.00 19.41 -7.02
C GLU A 527 -25.55 19.77 -6.64
N HIS A 528 -25.37 20.56 -5.58
CA HIS A 528 -24.07 21.06 -5.12
C HIS A 528 -23.68 20.56 -3.72
N LEU A 529 -24.48 19.68 -3.11
CA LEU A 529 -24.28 19.21 -1.74
C LEU A 529 -24.28 17.69 -1.70
N HIS A 530 -23.09 17.13 -1.45
CA HIS A 530 -22.85 15.69 -1.44
C HIS A 530 -22.52 15.23 -0.03
N TRP A 531 -23.14 14.16 0.42
CA TRP A 531 -22.80 13.48 1.66
C TRP A 531 -22.24 12.10 1.37
N LYS A 532 -21.18 11.73 2.10
CA LYS A 532 -20.60 10.37 2.09
C LYS A 532 -20.47 9.87 3.52
N GLY A 533 -20.75 8.60 3.73
CA GLY A 533 -20.57 7.89 5.00
C GLY A 533 -19.98 6.51 4.77
N THR A 534 -19.02 6.13 5.61
CA THR A 534 -18.40 4.80 5.63
C THR A 534 -18.40 4.29 7.07
N LEU A 535 -18.79 3.03 7.24
CA LEU A 535 -18.72 2.29 8.48
C LEU A 535 -17.94 1.00 8.23
N THR A 536 -16.97 0.68 9.08
CA THR A 536 -16.16 -0.55 8.96
C THR A 536 -16.10 -1.28 10.29
N TYR A 537 -16.14 -2.61 10.25
CA TYR A 537 -16.01 -3.48 11.40
C TYR A 537 -15.11 -4.67 11.06
N ALA A 538 -14.24 -5.04 11.98
CA ALA A 538 -13.43 -6.23 11.83
C ALA A 538 -13.40 -7.07 13.13
N ARG A 539 -13.20 -8.38 12.98
CA ARG A 539 -13.01 -9.33 14.05
C ARG A 539 -11.99 -10.38 13.65
N GLY A 540 -10.91 -10.51 14.43
CA GLY A 540 -9.87 -11.53 14.22
C GLY A 540 -9.74 -12.41 15.45
N MET A 541 -9.70 -13.74 15.28
CA MET A 541 -9.57 -14.71 16.38
C MET A 541 -8.61 -15.82 16.00
N ASP A 542 -7.85 -16.29 16.99
CA ASP A 542 -7.05 -17.51 16.89
C ASP A 542 -7.92 -18.77 17.11
N ASN A 543 -7.31 -19.96 16.96
CA ASN A 543 -7.96 -21.26 17.14
C ASN A 543 -8.41 -21.57 18.57
N LYS A 544 -8.06 -20.73 19.56
CA LYS A 544 -8.49 -20.84 20.96
C LYS A 544 -9.49 -19.75 21.37
N GLY A 545 -9.91 -18.93 20.43
CA GLY A 545 -10.82 -17.78 20.68
C GLY A 545 -10.13 -16.52 21.21
N GLY A 546 -8.78 -16.51 21.24
CA GLY A 546 -7.99 -15.31 21.54
C GLY A 546 -8.06 -14.27 20.41
N ASN A 547 -7.93 -12.99 20.76
CA ASN A 547 -7.92 -11.91 19.76
C ASN A 547 -6.62 -11.90 18.98
N LEU A 548 -6.69 -11.69 17.65
CA LEU A 548 -5.53 -11.37 16.84
C LEU A 548 -5.13 -9.90 17.03
N PRO A 549 -3.82 -9.58 16.93
CA PRO A 549 -3.36 -8.18 17.02
C PRO A 549 -3.71 -7.37 15.77
N PHE A 550 -3.75 -6.04 15.93
CA PHE A 550 -3.99 -5.04 14.89
C PHE A 550 -5.34 -5.15 14.17
N ILE A 551 -6.36 -5.66 14.86
CA ILE A 551 -7.72 -5.74 14.32
C ILE A 551 -8.45 -4.43 14.61
N ARG A 552 -8.87 -3.76 13.54
CA ARG A 552 -9.56 -2.47 13.61
C ARG A 552 -10.89 -2.58 14.36
N PRO A 553 -11.17 -1.71 15.35
CA PRO A 553 -12.48 -1.64 16.00
C PRO A 553 -13.54 -1.11 15.01
N LEU A 554 -14.80 -1.03 15.46
CA LEU A 554 -15.83 -0.35 14.70
C LEU A 554 -15.40 1.09 14.43
N SER A 555 -15.33 1.47 13.15
CA SER A 555 -14.79 2.76 12.71
C SER A 555 -15.74 3.45 11.76
N TYR A 556 -15.73 4.77 11.76
CA TYR A 556 -16.61 5.56 10.89
C TYR A 556 -15.90 6.76 10.27
N LEU A 557 -16.35 7.11 9.09
CA LEU A 557 -16.01 8.35 8.39
C LEU A 557 -17.29 8.93 7.80
N THR A 558 -17.58 10.18 8.08
CA THR A 558 -18.68 10.90 7.43
C THR A 558 -18.16 12.24 6.91
N SER A 559 -18.59 12.63 5.72
CA SER A 559 -18.17 13.90 5.09
C SER A 559 -19.31 14.55 4.33
N ILE A 560 -19.31 15.87 4.34
CA ILE A 560 -20.19 16.71 3.53
C ILE A 560 -19.30 17.58 2.66
N HIS A 561 -19.58 17.60 1.37
CA HIS A 561 -18.92 18.44 0.38
C HIS A 561 -19.94 19.32 -0.32
N TYR A 562 -19.75 20.64 -0.22
CA TYR A 562 -20.51 21.65 -0.93
C TYR A 562 -19.65 22.27 -2.01
N MET A 563 -20.12 22.25 -3.24
CA MET A 563 -19.43 22.82 -4.41
C MET A 563 -20.34 23.84 -5.11
N TYR A 564 -19.89 25.10 -5.18
CA TYR A 564 -20.60 26.13 -5.93
C TYR A 564 -19.65 26.87 -6.86
N LYS A 565 -19.82 26.68 -8.17
CA LYS A 565 -18.97 27.25 -9.23
C LYS A 565 -17.48 26.90 -9.02
N LYS A 566 -16.69 27.84 -8.51
CA LYS A 566 -15.24 27.72 -8.31
C LYS A 566 -14.85 27.52 -6.86
N PHE A 567 -15.81 27.48 -5.98
CA PHE A 567 -15.62 27.40 -4.53
C PHE A 567 -16.13 26.07 -4.00
N GLY A 568 -15.30 25.41 -3.23
CA GLY A 568 -15.61 24.17 -2.53
C GLY A 568 -15.44 24.35 -1.01
N ILE A 569 -16.33 23.72 -0.23
CA ILE A 569 -16.16 23.54 1.21
C ILE A 569 -16.40 22.08 1.51
N GLN A 570 -15.52 21.49 2.29
CA GLN A 570 -15.67 20.12 2.77
C GLN A 570 -15.50 20.08 4.28
N THR A 571 -16.34 19.30 4.95
CA THR A 571 -16.19 18.96 6.37
C THR A 571 -16.32 17.46 6.56
N SER A 572 -15.54 16.89 7.48
CA SER A 572 -15.65 15.47 7.82
C SER A 572 -15.46 15.21 9.30
N VAL A 573 -16.04 14.12 9.77
CA VAL A 573 -15.76 13.54 11.08
C VAL A 573 -15.36 12.08 10.86
N ASN A 574 -14.22 11.71 11.40
CA ASN A 574 -13.77 10.31 11.42
C ASN A 574 -13.38 9.90 12.82
N GLY A 575 -13.52 8.63 13.13
CA GLY A 575 -13.18 8.11 14.43
C GLY A 575 -13.32 6.60 14.53
N ASP A 576 -12.82 6.08 15.64
CA ASP A 576 -12.97 4.69 16.03
C ASP A 576 -13.76 4.62 17.35
N PHE A 577 -14.59 3.59 17.49
CA PHE A 577 -15.13 3.22 18.78
C PHE A 577 -14.02 2.58 19.63
N GLU A 578 -14.29 2.43 20.93
CA GLU A 578 -13.36 1.83 21.87
C GLU A 578 -12.91 0.43 21.41
N GLN A 579 -11.58 0.19 21.43
CA GLN A 579 -11.00 -1.13 21.11
C GLN A 579 -11.07 -2.02 22.37
N ILE A 580 -12.10 -2.86 22.41
CA ILE A 580 -12.30 -3.83 23.50
C ILE A 580 -11.78 -5.24 23.18
N ASN A 581 -11.50 -5.52 21.91
CA ASN A 581 -11.03 -6.81 21.40
C ASN A 581 -9.54 -6.73 21.05
N TYR A 582 -8.71 -6.39 22.01
CA TYR A 582 -7.26 -6.25 21.83
C TYR A 582 -6.52 -7.52 22.28
N SER A 583 -5.24 -7.62 21.96
CA SER A 583 -4.39 -8.79 22.23
C SER A 583 -3.18 -8.41 23.10
N PRO A 584 -3.30 -8.50 24.44
CA PRO A 584 -2.21 -8.12 25.36
C PRO A 584 -0.93 -8.94 25.18
N GLU A 585 -1.06 -10.19 24.73
CA GLU A 585 0.09 -11.07 24.42
C GLU A 585 1.02 -10.48 23.34
N TYR A 586 0.47 -9.57 22.51
CA TYR A 586 1.17 -8.92 21.41
C TYR A 586 1.36 -7.41 21.64
N GLY A 587 1.29 -6.95 22.87
CA GLY A 587 1.58 -5.56 23.26
C GLY A 587 0.42 -4.59 23.10
N GLU A 588 -0.76 -5.07 22.70
CA GLU A 588 -1.95 -4.23 22.62
C GLU A 588 -2.57 -4.01 24.00
N ASP A 589 -3.14 -2.83 24.18
CA ASP A 589 -4.00 -2.47 25.28
C ASP A 589 -5.31 -1.85 24.78
N GLN A 590 -6.20 -1.57 25.71
CA GLN A 590 -7.47 -0.95 25.42
C GLN A 590 -7.26 0.48 24.89
N THR A 591 -7.80 0.78 23.72
CA THR A 591 -7.72 2.11 23.11
C THR A 591 -9.07 2.81 23.21
N ALA A 592 -9.08 4.02 23.75
CA ALA A 592 -10.29 4.81 23.92
C ALA A 592 -10.91 5.23 22.57
N SER A 593 -12.22 5.40 22.54
CA SER A 593 -12.92 5.96 21.38
C SER A 593 -12.51 7.42 21.15
N TYR A 594 -12.51 7.82 19.86
CA TYR A 594 -12.23 9.21 19.48
C TYR A 594 -13.07 9.64 18.28
N ALA A 595 -13.21 10.97 18.13
CA ALA A 595 -13.85 11.62 16.99
C ALA A 595 -13.03 12.84 16.56
N ILE A 596 -12.62 12.89 15.32
CA ILE A 596 -11.80 13.95 14.75
C ILE A 596 -12.59 14.71 13.71
N TRP A 597 -12.80 15.99 13.99
CA TRP A 597 -13.47 16.89 13.06
C TRP A 597 -12.44 17.64 12.22
N ASN A 598 -12.67 17.63 10.89
CA ASN A 598 -11.83 18.32 9.92
C ASN A 598 -12.68 19.24 9.04
N ILE A 599 -12.09 20.33 8.54
CA ILE A 599 -12.74 21.26 7.63
C ILE A 599 -11.73 21.80 6.61
N SER A 600 -12.15 21.97 5.37
CA SER A 600 -11.35 22.65 4.35
C SER A 600 -12.20 23.45 3.38
N ALA A 601 -11.59 24.44 2.76
CA ALA A 601 -12.17 25.20 1.66
C ALA A 601 -11.16 25.33 0.51
N ASP A 602 -11.65 25.26 -0.71
CA ASP A 602 -10.85 25.43 -1.90
C ASP A 602 -11.47 26.43 -2.87
N TYR A 603 -10.59 27.10 -3.63
CA TYR A 603 -10.99 28.03 -4.68
C TYR A 603 -10.19 27.77 -5.94
N SER A 604 -10.90 27.44 -7.03
CA SER A 604 -10.33 27.17 -8.35
C SER A 604 -10.47 28.36 -9.28
N PHE A 605 -9.36 28.78 -9.88
CA PHE A 605 -9.30 29.91 -10.80
C PHE A 605 -8.35 29.67 -11.97
N LYS A 606 -8.36 30.52 -12.96
CA LYS A 606 -7.43 30.45 -14.10
C LYS A 606 -6.59 31.74 -14.15
N ILE A 607 -5.27 31.54 -14.29
CA ILE A 607 -4.34 32.62 -14.67
C ILE A 607 -3.84 32.27 -16.08
N ASN A 608 -4.25 33.00 -17.09
CA ASN A 608 -3.99 32.68 -18.50
C ASN A 608 -4.46 31.24 -18.84
N LYS A 609 -3.53 30.33 -19.18
CA LYS A 609 -3.81 28.93 -19.52
C LYS A 609 -3.64 27.98 -18.33
N VAL A 610 -3.14 28.47 -17.19
CA VAL A 610 -2.87 27.67 -15.99
C VAL A 610 -4.13 27.62 -15.11
N ARG A 611 -4.62 26.40 -14.84
CA ARG A 611 -5.67 26.18 -13.84
C ARG A 611 -5.01 26.12 -12.48
N SER A 612 -5.44 26.96 -11.57
CA SER A 612 -4.90 27.09 -10.22
C SER A 612 -5.98 26.75 -9.19
N THR A 613 -5.60 26.08 -8.11
CA THR A 613 -6.48 25.80 -6.97
C THR A 613 -5.71 26.13 -5.70
N ILE A 614 -6.28 27.01 -4.87
CA ILE A 614 -5.81 27.25 -3.49
C ILE A 614 -6.72 26.47 -2.57
N GLN A 615 -6.14 25.83 -1.58
CA GLN A 615 -6.85 25.15 -0.52
C GLN A 615 -6.32 25.61 0.83
N ILE A 616 -7.23 25.82 1.80
CA ILE A 616 -6.94 26.07 3.20
C ILE A 616 -7.85 25.19 4.05
N GLY A 617 -7.35 24.70 5.16
CA GLY A 617 -8.16 23.87 6.05
C GLY A 617 -7.53 23.68 7.41
N ALA A 618 -8.24 22.93 8.24
CA ALA A 618 -7.80 22.49 9.54
C ALA A 618 -8.21 21.04 9.77
N GLU A 619 -7.24 20.22 10.14
CA GLU A 619 -7.43 18.86 10.64
C GLU A 619 -7.49 18.91 12.18
N ASN A 620 -8.23 17.99 12.79
CA ASN A 620 -8.42 17.94 14.24
C ASN A 620 -8.78 19.32 14.82
N VAL A 621 -9.85 19.94 14.29
CA VAL A 621 -10.28 21.31 14.62
C VAL A 621 -10.43 21.54 16.12
N LEU A 622 -10.91 20.52 16.85
CA LEU A 622 -11.14 20.58 18.30
C LEU A 622 -9.88 20.30 19.15
N ASN A 623 -8.74 20.06 18.49
CA ASN A 623 -7.47 19.71 19.15
C ASN A 623 -7.59 18.49 20.09
N ALA A 624 -8.32 17.46 19.63
CA ALA A 624 -8.48 16.24 20.41
C ALA A 624 -7.14 15.51 20.60
N TYR A 625 -6.86 15.07 21.82
CA TYR A 625 -5.77 14.16 22.13
C TYR A 625 -6.25 12.73 21.91
N TYR A 626 -5.56 11.96 21.06
CA TYR A 626 -5.95 10.59 20.74
C TYR A 626 -4.77 9.77 20.19
N SER A 627 -4.88 8.46 20.35
CA SER A 627 -4.12 7.45 19.63
C SER A 627 -5.09 6.44 19.02
N THR A 628 -4.62 5.58 18.12
CA THR A 628 -5.44 4.52 17.55
C THR A 628 -4.90 3.15 17.95
N TYR A 629 -5.69 2.11 17.77
CA TYR A 629 -5.35 0.71 18.07
C TYR A 629 -4.05 0.22 17.40
N ALA A 630 -3.59 0.87 16.33
CA ALA A 630 -2.41 0.51 15.55
C ALA A 630 -1.25 1.53 15.69
N ASP A 631 -1.34 2.45 16.64
CA ASP A 631 -0.23 3.35 16.96
C ASP A 631 0.69 2.68 17.98
N TRP A 632 1.89 2.34 17.57
CA TRP A 632 2.85 1.67 18.43
C TRP A 632 3.20 2.53 19.65
N GLY A 633 3.20 1.90 20.82
CA GLY A 633 3.47 2.58 22.09
C GLY A 633 2.41 3.63 22.46
N ASN A 634 1.20 3.56 21.91
CA ASN A 634 0.12 4.55 22.09
C ASN A 634 0.55 5.99 21.81
N ILE A 635 1.47 6.17 20.86
CA ILE A 635 1.97 7.49 20.51
C ILE A 635 0.80 8.37 20.08
N PRO A 636 0.62 9.55 20.72
CA PRO A 636 -0.48 10.43 20.39
C PRO A 636 -0.35 10.94 18.96
N ARG A 637 -1.49 11.00 18.28
CA ARG A 637 -1.60 11.59 16.95
C ARG A 637 -1.48 13.11 17.03
N MET A 638 -1.19 13.70 15.87
CA MET A 638 -1.10 15.15 15.70
C MET A 638 -2.37 15.84 16.20
N GLY A 639 -2.21 16.89 16.99
CA GLY A 639 -3.27 17.80 17.40
C GLY A 639 -3.81 18.63 16.23
N ARG A 640 -4.40 19.77 16.52
CA ARG A 640 -4.93 20.65 15.46
C ARG A 640 -3.82 21.06 14.50
N ASN A 641 -4.06 20.80 13.20
CA ASN A 641 -3.15 21.16 12.14
C ASN A 641 -3.86 22.07 11.12
N ILE A 642 -3.44 23.30 11.02
CA ILE A 642 -3.89 24.21 9.97
C ILE A 642 -2.98 23.99 8.77
N PHE A 643 -3.54 23.96 7.56
CA PHE A 643 -2.77 23.77 6.34
C PHE A 643 -3.22 24.71 5.22
N THR A 644 -2.30 24.97 4.32
CA THR A 644 -2.58 25.68 3.07
C THR A 644 -1.82 25.06 1.93
N SER A 645 -2.41 25.02 0.75
CA SER A 645 -1.75 24.53 -0.45
C SER A 645 -2.18 25.27 -1.71
N LEU A 646 -1.29 25.31 -2.69
CA LEU A 646 -1.51 25.83 -4.04
C LEU A 646 -1.18 24.74 -5.05
N LYS A 647 -2.11 24.45 -5.96
CA LYS A 647 -1.90 23.52 -7.08
C LYS A 647 -2.08 24.24 -8.40
N LEU A 648 -1.11 24.09 -9.28
CA LEU A 648 -1.08 24.65 -10.63
C LEU A 648 -1.10 23.52 -11.65
N ASN A 649 -1.96 23.57 -12.68
CA ASN A 649 -2.01 22.62 -13.78
C ASN A 649 -1.89 23.39 -15.11
N PHE A 650 -0.92 23.02 -15.92
CA PHE A 650 -0.59 23.70 -17.18
C PHE A 650 -0.42 22.74 -18.35
#